data_3ca60bc0418f8388a638ee8bc86d39de
#
_entry.id   3ca60bc0418f8388a638ee8bc86d39de
#
_cell.length_a   1.000
_cell.length_b   1.000
_cell.length_c   1.000
_cell.angle_alpha   90.00
_cell.angle_beta   90.00
_cell.angle_gamma   90.00
#
_symmetry.space_group_name_H-M   'P 1'
#
loop_
_entity.id
_entity.type
_entity.pdbx_description
1 polymer ?
#
loop_
_entity_poly.entity_id
_entity_poly.type
_entity_poly.pdbx_seq_one_letter_code
_entity_poly.pdbx_strand_id
1 'polypeptide(L)'
;MLEIKVNNKSLSISFEGQDKLIFNVGDEIFAVGKGETNYSMNRGTFAIKEHIFEKHPLKIERFAKNDIILEKGKIILKIEDNNIHFIPEGLDGFNMMWFKLPSNKSEGFYGTGEIFTEFNLKGQKATIWVAEHINVKQTTIKMLNNLVGLKNLNFCRKFGAYESYYEQPTFISSNKYFYHSDATARSVFKFDKDQTIIQTDQIAPFWISYAEDFESLMTNLTDIVGRQPELPDWVYDGQILGIQGGTDIMMEKYNKVVAHNGKVNGIWIQDWEGRRVTAVGKQLFWNWEWDKELYPNLDKKIKELNKQGVKVLGYCNPFLAIEKPLYKEATAKGYCVKDKDGNDYLVKITTFPAAMVDLTNPDAYNWIKDIIKKNLIDFGLSGWMADFGEYLPTDSVLFSGENAEYIHNTWPALWAKVNREAVEESGKLGEIMFFTRAGYSGTPKQTLMMWNGDNHPDFSKDFGLPSIVPAMLSLTMCGCGLSHSDIGGYTSIMNLRRNMDVYKRWFEMNAFSPLMRGHEGLNPDINVQFDANDDILEFASKMSRIHAALKPYLKEAVAKNAKEGVGVVRPLFFYYDEKEAYNNGYEYLLGRDILVAPVMRPKATKRKVYLPDDEWIHLWSQQEYKGGTYVIDAPYGQIPVFVRKNAKSNVLEQLLKEI
;
A
#
# COMPACT_ATOMS: atom_id res chain seq x y z
N MET A 1 21.16 -15.82 17.43
CA MET A 1 20.24 -15.82 18.59
C MET A 1 20.31 -14.50 19.30
N LEU A 2 19.18 -13.92 19.69
CA LEU A 2 19.10 -12.68 20.48
C LEU A 2 19.38 -12.95 21.96
N GLU A 3 20.18 -12.11 22.58
CA GLU A 3 20.52 -12.18 24.03
C GLU A 3 20.49 -10.78 24.64
N ILE A 4 20.03 -10.69 25.89
CA ILE A 4 20.17 -9.49 26.72
C ILE A 4 21.19 -9.76 27.80
N LYS A 5 22.26 -8.95 27.83
CA LYS A 5 23.32 -9.02 28.84
C LYS A 5 23.28 -7.80 29.72
N VAL A 6 23.27 -8.00 31.03
CA VAL A 6 23.14 -6.94 32.01
C VAL A 6 24.29 -6.96 32.99
N ASN A 7 24.86 -5.78 33.27
CA ASN A 7 25.79 -5.54 34.36
C ASN A 7 25.40 -4.27 35.11
N ASN A 8 26.17 -3.89 36.13
CA ASN A 8 25.83 -2.72 36.96
C ASN A 8 25.90 -1.37 36.21
N LYS A 9 26.54 -1.30 35.06
CA LYS A 9 26.76 -0.04 34.31
C LYS A 9 26.07 0.00 32.95
N SER A 10 25.75 -1.20 32.38
CA SER A 10 25.17 -1.28 31.05
C SER A 10 24.25 -2.48 30.86
N LEU A 11 23.33 -2.33 29.91
CA LEU A 11 22.55 -3.41 29.32
C LEU A 11 22.87 -3.44 27.83
N SER A 12 23.27 -4.59 27.31
CA SER A 12 23.46 -4.78 25.87
C SER A 12 22.51 -5.80 25.30
N ILE A 13 22.07 -5.53 24.10
CA ILE A 13 21.32 -6.44 23.23
C ILE A 13 22.32 -6.97 22.20
N SER A 14 22.55 -8.27 22.22
CA SER A 14 23.44 -8.94 21.29
C SER A 14 22.68 -9.84 20.34
N PHE A 15 23.14 -9.91 19.08
CA PHE A 15 22.68 -10.87 18.08
C PHE A 15 23.90 -11.61 17.51
N GLU A 16 23.85 -12.95 17.51
CA GLU A 16 24.97 -13.82 17.10
C GLU A 16 26.32 -13.44 17.77
N GLY A 17 26.25 -13.15 19.08
CA GLY A 17 27.42 -12.81 19.89
C GLY A 17 27.97 -11.39 19.70
N GLN A 18 27.38 -10.59 18.83
CA GLN A 18 27.76 -9.18 18.60
C GLN A 18 26.79 -8.23 19.29
N ASP A 19 27.28 -7.29 20.08
CA ASP A 19 26.45 -6.24 20.66
C ASP A 19 25.92 -5.32 19.56
N LYS A 20 24.61 -5.18 19.50
CA LYS A 20 23.86 -4.40 18.50
C LYS A 20 23.34 -3.10 19.07
N LEU A 21 22.92 -3.10 20.32
CA LEU A 21 22.42 -1.91 21.02
C LEU A 21 22.91 -1.97 22.47
N ILE A 22 23.49 -0.86 22.94
CA ILE A 22 24.04 -0.75 24.29
C ILE A 22 23.42 0.46 24.97
N PHE A 23 22.90 0.25 26.16
CA PHE A 23 22.38 1.27 27.07
C PHE A 23 23.31 1.38 28.26
N ASN A 24 23.67 2.61 28.66
CA ASN A 24 24.52 2.86 29.81
C ASN A 24 23.80 3.66 30.89
N VAL A 25 24.18 3.47 32.14
CA VAL A 25 23.72 4.35 33.22
C VAL A 25 24.10 5.78 32.89
N GLY A 26 23.12 6.70 33.02
CA GLY A 26 23.28 8.11 32.67
C GLY A 26 22.87 8.50 31.25
N ASP A 27 22.62 7.51 30.35
CA ASP A 27 22.11 7.81 29.00
C ASP A 27 20.70 8.45 29.05
N GLU A 28 20.47 9.44 28.18
CA GLU A 28 19.19 10.15 27.98
C GLU A 28 18.59 9.81 26.60
N ILE A 29 18.34 8.53 26.36
CA ILE A 29 17.77 8.05 25.10
C ILE A 29 16.24 8.04 25.08
N PHE A 30 15.61 8.07 26.26
CA PHE A 30 14.17 8.20 26.43
C PHE A 30 13.81 9.63 26.88
N ALA A 31 12.64 10.08 26.46
CA ALA A 31 12.00 11.25 27.01
C ALA A 31 10.49 11.07 27.00
N VAL A 32 9.80 11.73 27.91
CA VAL A 32 8.34 11.79 27.98
C VAL A 32 7.87 13.24 28.03
N GLY A 33 6.61 13.49 27.72
CA GLY A 33 6.07 14.83 27.72
C GLY A 33 4.57 14.89 27.66
N LYS A 34 4.07 16.11 27.65
CA LYS A 34 2.67 16.43 27.40
C LYS A 34 2.56 17.34 26.19
N GLY A 35 1.57 17.08 25.40
CA GLY A 35 1.25 17.90 24.23
C GLY A 35 -0.14 17.62 23.72
N GLU A 36 -0.53 18.38 22.74
CA GLU A 36 -1.73 18.15 21.95
C GLU A 36 -1.40 18.29 20.47
N THR A 37 -2.12 17.57 19.63
CA THR A 37 -2.01 17.68 18.18
C THR A 37 -3.38 18.05 17.62
N ASN A 38 -3.45 19.18 16.94
CA ASN A 38 -4.66 19.68 16.32
C ASN A 38 -4.70 19.27 14.85
N TYR A 39 -5.79 18.63 14.46
CA TYR A 39 -6.03 18.14 13.10
C TYR A 39 -7.14 18.95 12.43
N SER A 40 -6.91 19.36 11.20
CA SER A 40 -7.95 19.97 10.36
C SER A 40 -8.04 19.18 9.06
N MET A 41 -9.11 18.39 8.93
CA MET A 41 -9.34 17.54 7.76
C MET A 41 -10.01 18.31 6.63
N ASN A 42 -9.51 18.10 5.41
CA ASN A 42 -10.15 18.54 4.18
C ASN A 42 -10.08 17.44 3.13
N ARG A 43 -11.17 16.71 2.94
CA ARG A 43 -11.26 15.61 1.96
C ARG A 43 -10.15 14.58 2.15
N GLY A 44 -9.99 14.06 3.37
CA GLY A 44 -9.01 13.04 3.72
C GLY A 44 -7.56 13.52 3.85
N THR A 45 -7.26 14.77 3.51
CA THR A 45 -5.95 15.38 3.82
C THR A 45 -6.02 16.14 5.14
N PHE A 46 -4.91 16.19 5.88
CA PHE A 46 -4.86 16.78 7.22
C PHE A 46 -3.83 17.91 7.31
N ALA A 47 -4.26 19.05 7.84
CA ALA A 47 -3.33 20.02 8.38
C ALA A 47 -3.08 19.69 9.85
N ILE A 48 -1.84 19.36 10.19
CA ILE A 48 -1.44 18.88 11.51
C ILE A 48 -0.62 19.96 12.21
N LYS A 49 -1.04 20.37 13.42
CA LYS A 49 -0.31 21.32 14.26
C LYS A 49 -0.07 20.71 15.64
N GLU A 50 1.18 20.50 15.96
CA GLU A 50 1.64 19.96 17.22
C GLU A 50 1.97 21.08 18.19
N HIS A 51 1.57 20.93 19.46
CA HIS A 51 1.91 21.79 20.58
C HIS A 51 2.46 20.96 21.73
N ILE A 52 3.78 20.97 21.91
CA ILE A 52 4.47 20.30 23.03
C ILE A 52 4.51 21.30 24.18
N PHE A 53 3.82 20.98 25.28
CA PHE A 53 3.78 21.81 26.50
C PHE A 53 5.01 21.59 27.39
N GLU A 54 5.41 20.32 27.53
CA GLU A 54 6.57 19.93 28.31
C GLU A 54 7.25 18.69 27.70
N LYS A 55 8.56 18.62 27.87
CA LYS A 55 9.37 17.46 27.48
C LYS A 55 10.46 17.23 28.51
N HIS A 56 10.50 16.03 29.05
CA HIS A 56 11.43 15.62 30.11
C HIS A 56 12.32 14.49 29.56
N PRO A 57 13.62 14.71 29.28
CA PRO A 57 14.58 13.64 29.12
C PRO A 57 14.62 12.78 30.39
N LEU A 58 14.72 11.49 30.24
CA LEU A 58 14.80 10.53 31.35
C LEU A 58 16.15 9.84 31.31
N LYS A 59 16.93 10.03 32.39
CA LYS A 59 18.22 9.32 32.55
C LYS A 59 17.97 7.88 32.97
N ILE A 60 18.81 7.00 32.46
CA ILE A 60 18.90 5.62 32.94
C ILE A 60 19.62 5.64 34.29
N GLU A 61 18.95 5.24 35.36
CA GLU A 61 19.53 5.19 36.69
C GLU A 61 20.27 3.87 36.96
N ARG A 62 19.68 2.76 36.54
CA ARG A 62 20.24 1.41 36.73
C ARG A 62 19.52 0.38 35.87
N PHE A 63 20.02 -0.83 35.89
CA PHE A 63 19.41 -2.01 35.28
C PHE A 63 19.01 -3.01 36.36
N ALA A 64 17.85 -3.65 36.19
CA ALA A 64 17.33 -4.68 37.11
C ALA A 64 16.77 -5.84 36.31
N LYS A 65 17.49 -6.96 36.25
CA LYS A 65 17.24 -8.05 35.31
C LYS A 65 17.24 -7.50 33.89
N ASN A 66 16.13 -7.64 33.18
CA ASN A 66 15.97 -7.08 31.80
C ASN A 66 15.27 -5.73 31.78
N ASP A 67 15.13 -5.05 32.94
CA ASP A 67 14.47 -3.75 33.00
C ASP A 67 15.49 -2.61 32.95
N ILE A 68 15.20 -1.58 32.17
CA ILE A 68 15.87 -0.29 32.20
C ILE A 68 15.09 0.60 33.16
N ILE A 69 15.68 0.90 34.30
CA ILE A 69 15.10 1.79 35.32
C ILE A 69 15.49 3.22 35.02
N LEU A 70 14.49 4.08 34.82
CA LEU A 70 14.62 5.49 34.52
C LEU A 70 14.40 6.35 35.78
N GLU A 71 14.77 7.63 35.74
CA GLU A 71 14.44 8.62 36.80
C GLU A 71 12.94 8.65 37.10
N LYS A 72 12.11 8.31 36.11
CA LYS A 72 10.67 8.10 36.27
C LYS A 72 10.25 6.90 35.42
N GLY A 73 9.58 5.92 36.06
CA GLY A 73 9.14 4.70 35.39
C GLY A 73 10.27 3.76 34.99
N LYS A 74 9.97 2.85 34.10
CA LYS A 74 10.91 1.86 33.55
C LYS A 74 10.50 1.40 32.15
N ILE A 75 11.45 0.79 31.46
CA ILE A 75 11.19 0.02 30.23
C ILE A 75 11.52 -1.44 30.51
N ILE A 76 10.54 -2.32 30.39
CA ILE A 76 10.70 -3.77 30.52
C ILE A 76 11.08 -4.32 29.15
N LEU A 77 12.14 -5.13 29.08
CA LEU A 77 12.54 -5.84 27.88
C LEU A 77 12.14 -7.30 27.99
N LYS A 78 11.40 -7.80 27.01
CA LYS A 78 11.06 -9.22 26.85
C LYS A 78 11.57 -9.71 25.51
N ILE A 79 12.17 -10.90 25.49
CA ILE A 79 12.43 -11.60 24.23
C ILE A 79 11.20 -12.49 23.97
N GLU A 80 10.54 -12.24 22.84
CA GLU A 80 9.40 -13.02 22.36
C GLU A 80 9.75 -13.51 20.95
N ASP A 81 9.89 -14.83 20.78
CA ASP A 81 10.43 -15.46 19.59
C ASP A 81 11.81 -14.87 19.22
N ASN A 82 11.94 -14.24 18.06
CA ASN A 82 13.16 -13.57 17.63
C ASN A 82 13.07 -12.03 17.75
N ASN A 83 12.18 -11.52 18.58
CA ASN A 83 11.91 -10.08 18.74
C ASN A 83 12.14 -9.64 20.18
N ILE A 84 12.49 -8.39 20.37
CA ILE A 84 12.61 -7.76 21.68
C ILE A 84 11.47 -6.76 21.82
N HIS A 85 10.61 -6.99 22.78
CA HIS A 85 9.49 -6.15 23.14
C HIS A 85 9.90 -5.19 24.26
N PHE A 86 9.81 -3.89 24.00
CA PHE A 86 10.07 -2.81 24.95
C PHE A 86 8.74 -2.30 25.48
N ILE A 87 8.49 -2.47 26.77
CA ILE A 87 7.22 -2.14 27.40
C ILE A 87 7.42 -1.01 28.43
N PRO A 88 6.96 0.22 28.14
CA PRO A 88 6.98 1.33 29.11
C PRO A 88 6.02 1.08 30.26
N GLU A 89 6.46 1.34 31.52
CA GLU A 89 5.64 1.28 32.71
C GLU A 89 5.94 2.47 33.68
N GLY A 90 4.93 2.90 34.44
CA GLY A 90 5.08 3.96 35.44
C GLY A 90 5.32 5.35 34.85
N LEU A 91 4.84 5.60 33.63
CA LEU A 91 4.91 6.87 32.93
C LEU A 91 3.54 7.59 32.86
N ASP A 92 2.66 7.29 33.82
CA ASP A 92 1.32 7.87 33.92
C ASP A 92 1.36 9.40 33.98
N GLY A 93 0.37 10.02 33.34
CA GLY A 93 0.25 11.47 33.24
C GLY A 93 1.03 12.13 32.12
N PHE A 94 1.75 11.35 31.30
CA PHE A 94 2.32 11.78 30.01
C PHE A 94 1.53 11.16 28.87
N ASN A 95 1.52 11.82 27.71
CA ASN A 95 0.86 11.35 26.50
C ASN A 95 1.77 11.39 25.27
N MET A 96 3.04 11.74 25.46
CA MET A 96 4.04 11.72 24.40
C MET A 96 5.32 11.01 24.87
N MET A 97 5.93 10.26 23.98
CA MET A 97 7.19 9.56 24.22
C MET A 97 8.17 9.80 23.07
N TRP A 98 9.44 9.93 23.42
CA TRP A 98 10.55 9.96 22.45
C TRP A 98 11.55 8.86 22.77
N PHE A 99 12.04 8.25 21.71
CA PHE A 99 13.12 7.26 21.77
C PHE A 99 14.19 7.60 20.73
N LYS A 100 15.46 7.51 21.09
CA LYS A 100 16.60 7.76 20.22
C LYS A 100 17.37 6.47 19.97
N LEU A 101 17.60 6.15 18.71
CA LEU A 101 18.49 5.06 18.29
C LEU A 101 19.75 5.64 17.64
N PRO A 102 20.93 5.11 17.97
CA PRO A 102 22.15 5.48 17.26
C PRO A 102 22.06 5.09 15.79
N SER A 103 22.67 5.87 14.93
CA SER A 103 22.73 5.63 13.49
C SER A 103 24.08 6.06 12.95
N ASN A 104 24.39 5.75 11.71
CA ASN A 104 25.60 6.22 11.04
C ASN A 104 25.27 6.78 9.64
N LYS A 105 26.24 7.46 9.03
CA LYS A 105 26.03 8.16 7.75
C LYS A 105 25.71 7.25 6.57
N SER A 106 26.17 6.02 6.59
CA SER A 106 25.97 5.04 5.52
C SER A 106 24.69 4.20 5.68
N GLU A 107 24.08 4.26 6.87
CA GLU A 107 22.87 3.50 7.16
C GLU A 107 21.67 4.04 6.38
N GLY A 108 20.99 3.14 5.65
CA GLY A 108 19.72 3.41 4.97
C GLY A 108 18.52 2.99 5.82
N PHE A 109 17.39 3.67 5.64
CA PHE A 109 16.13 3.38 6.31
C PHE A 109 14.99 3.26 5.30
N TYR A 110 14.13 2.28 5.47
CA TYR A 110 13.07 1.90 4.52
C TYR A 110 11.78 1.56 5.26
N GLY A 111 10.63 1.68 4.61
CA GLY A 111 9.34 1.39 5.22
C GLY A 111 8.57 2.66 5.58
N THR A 112 8.00 2.74 6.77
CA THR A 112 7.07 3.76 7.28
C THR A 112 5.68 3.76 6.63
N GLY A 113 5.39 2.82 5.76
CA GLY A 113 4.15 2.73 5.00
C GLY A 113 4.38 2.75 3.50
N GLU A 114 3.40 3.24 2.75
CA GLU A 114 3.43 3.37 1.31
C GLU A 114 4.06 4.71 0.90
N ILE A 115 5.35 4.74 0.63
CA ILE A 115 6.09 5.97 0.31
C ILE A 115 6.26 6.12 -1.20
N PHE A 116 5.67 7.15 -1.77
CA PHE A 116 5.64 7.40 -3.22
C PHE A 116 6.86 8.15 -3.76
N THR A 117 7.75 8.64 -2.93
CA THR A 117 8.81 9.58 -3.34
C THR A 117 10.21 9.02 -3.20
N GLU A 118 10.70 8.92 -1.98
CA GLU A 118 12.07 8.50 -1.66
C GLU A 118 12.06 7.14 -0.97
N PHE A 119 12.62 6.13 -1.62
CA PHE A 119 12.67 4.79 -1.03
C PHE A 119 13.60 4.72 0.18
N ASN A 120 14.79 5.34 0.11
CA ASN A 120 15.68 5.46 1.26
C ASN A 120 15.38 6.75 2.03
N LEU A 121 14.94 6.60 3.27
CA LEU A 121 14.48 7.69 4.13
C LEU A 121 15.60 8.39 4.92
N LYS A 122 16.87 8.04 4.70
CA LYS A 122 18.00 8.71 5.38
C LYS A 122 17.98 10.23 5.13
N GLY A 123 18.02 11.02 6.19
CA GLY A 123 17.91 12.48 6.14
C GLY A 123 16.48 13.01 6.01
N GLN A 124 15.46 12.15 6.02
CA GLN A 124 14.06 12.52 5.90
C GLN A 124 13.34 12.51 7.25
N LYS A 125 12.17 13.14 7.27
CA LYS A 125 11.22 13.10 8.37
C LYS A 125 9.93 12.46 7.84
N ALA A 126 9.49 11.35 8.40
CA ALA A 126 8.21 10.71 8.11
C ALA A 126 7.22 10.99 9.24
N THR A 127 6.00 11.36 8.88
CA THR A 127 4.88 11.48 9.83
C THR A 127 3.93 10.32 9.57
N ILE A 128 3.75 9.47 10.54
CA ILE A 128 2.88 8.30 10.48
C ILE A 128 1.47 8.74 10.83
N TRP A 129 0.70 9.03 9.79
CA TRP A 129 -0.69 9.46 9.87
C TRP A 129 -1.40 9.16 8.56
N VAL A 130 -2.33 8.24 8.60
CA VAL A 130 -3.06 7.78 7.40
C VAL A 130 -3.87 8.93 6.80
N ALA A 131 -3.72 9.18 5.50
CA ALA A 131 -4.34 10.32 4.83
C ALA A 131 -4.49 10.11 3.33
N GLU A 132 -5.32 10.92 2.69
CA GLU A 132 -5.41 11.01 1.23
C GLU A 132 -4.09 11.52 0.63
N HIS A 133 -3.47 10.71 -0.25
CA HIS A 133 -2.23 11.08 -0.93
C HIS A 133 -2.46 12.12 -2.04
N ILE A 134 -3.50 11.94 -2.85
CA ILE A 134 -3.83 12.83 -3.97
C ILE A 134 -4.79 13.94 -3.53
N ASN A 135 -4.27 15.09 -3.14
CA ASN A 135 -5.11 16.19 -2.72
C ASN A 135 -5.43 17.20 -3.82
N VAL A 136 -6.55 17.90 -3.66
CA VAL A 136 -7.06 18.89 -4.63
C VAL A 136 -6.05 20.00 -4.94
N LYS A 137 -5.31 20.47 -3.92
CA LYS A 137 -4.35 21.57 -4.07
C LYS A 137 -3.18 21.15 -4.96
N GLN A 138 -2.62 19.97 -4.75
CA GLN A 138 -1.52 19.42 -5.55
C GLN A 138 -1.95 19.19 -6.99
N THR A 139 -3.13 18.57 -7.19
CA THR A 139 -3.70 18.35 -8.52
C THR A 139 -3.93 19.66 -9.26
N THR A 140 -4.45 20.71 -8.58
CA THR A 140 -4.65 22.04 -9.16
C THR A 140 -3.32 22.69 -9.56
N ILE A 141 -2.29 22.64 -8.71
CA ILE A 141 -0.96 23.15 -9.03
C ILE A 141 -0.39 22.41 -10.24
N LYS A 142 -0.54 21.09 -10.31
CA LYS A 142 -0.10 20.27 -11.44
C LYS A 142 -0.79 20.68 -12.74
N MET A 143 -2.11 20.90 -12.71
CA MET A 143 -2.86 21.35 -13.86
C MET A 143 -2.40 22.74 -14.35
N LEU A 144 -2.17 23.69 -13.44
CA LEU A 144 -1.65 25.02 -13.76
C LEU A 144 -0.25 24.93 -14.39
N ASN A 145 0.64 24.13 -13.83
CA ASN A 145 1.97 23.90 -14.40
C ASN A 145 1.92 23.32 -15.81
N ASN A 146 1.00 22.39 -16.06
CA ASN A 146 0.81 21.82 -17.39
C ASN A 146 0.31 22.86 -18.41
N LEU A 147 -0.55 23.80 -17.99
CA LEU A 147 -1.04 24.88 -18.85
C LEU A 147 0.07 25.86 -19.28
N VAL A 148 1.01 26.16 -18.39
CA VAL A 148 2.16 27.04 -18.69
C VAL A 148 3.38 26.31 -19.25
N GLY A 149 3.22 25.04 -19.66
CA GLY A 149 4.29 24.26 -20.29
C GLY A 149 5.35 23.70 -19.32
N LEU A 150 5.20 23.90 -18.02
CA LEU A 150 6.09 23.41 -16.98
C LEU A 150 5.73 21.96 -16.58
N LYS A 151 5.66 21.07 -17.58
CA LYS A 151 5.36 19.65 -17.36
C LYS A 151 6.46 18.99 -16.52
N ASN A 152 6.05 18.18 -15.55
CA ASN A 152 6.93 17.34 -14.70
C ASN A 152 7.81 18.11 -13.69
N LEU A 153 7.52 19.36 -13.35
CA LEU A 153 8.16 20.01 -12.21
C LEU A 153 7.61 19.47 -10.89
N ASN A 154 8.52 19.08 -10.01
CA ASN A 154 8.21 18.53 -8.69
C ASN A 154 7.98 19.66 -7.65
N PHE A 155 6.89 20.43 -7.79
CA PHE A 155 6.49 21.35 -6.73
C PHE A 155 5.80 20.63 -5.55
N CYS A 156 5.43 19.37 -5.73
CA CYS A 156 4.60 18.62 -4.81
C CYS A 156 5.34 18.20 -3.54
N ARG A 157 6.67 18.12 -3.55
CA ARG A 157 7.50 17.71 -2.40
C ARG A 157 7.29 18.53 -1.10
N LYS A 158 6.71 19.73 -1.22
CA LYS A 158 6.38 20.59 -0.07
C LYS A 158 4.95 20.40 0.44
N PHE A 159 4.14 19.55 -0.22
CA PHE A 159 2.71 19.46 0.01
C PHE A 159 2.26 18.02 0.32
N GLY A 160 2.97 17.33 1.23
CA GLY A 160 2.55 16.00 1.65
C GLY A 160 3.10 14.85 0.80
N ALA A 161 4.32 14.99 0.29
CA ALA A 161 5.01 13.92 -0.45
C ALA A 161 5.19 12.62 0.35
N TYR A 162 5.01 12.68 1.65
CA TYR A 162 5.05 11.54 2.59
C TYR A 162 3.69 11.27 3.24
N GLU A 163 2.61 11.97 2.84
CA GLU A 163 1.25 11.61 3.21
C GLU A 163 0.79 10.44 2.34
N SER A 164 0.22 9.42 2.94
CA SER A 164 -0.10 8.17 2.26
C SER A 164 -1.39 7.54 2.77
N TYR A 165 -1.99 6.73 1.92
CA TYR A 165 -3.14 5.88 2.26
C TYR A 165 -2.77 4.79 3.26
N TYR A 166 -1.53 4.30 3.22
CA TYR A 166 -1.03 3.27 4.14
C TYR A 166 0.19 3.80 4.87
N GLU A 167 0.02 4.03 6.15
CA GLU A 167 1.11 4.40 7.05
C GLU A 167 1.32 3.29 8.09
N GLN A 168 2.56 3.09 8.53
CA GLN A 168 2.86 2.10 9.56
C GLN A 168 4.06 2.57 10.39
N PRO A 169 3.98 2.52 11.73
CA PRO A 169 5.08 2.96 12.59
C PRO A 169 6.22 1.95 12.62
N THR A 170 6.74 1.60 11.44
CA THR A 170 7.77 0.58 11.20
C THR A 170 8.83 1.15 10.28
N PHE A 171 10.09 0.92 10.60
CA PHE A 171 11.17 1.06 9.63
C PHE A 171 12.14 -0.11 9.70
N ILE A 172 12.80 -0.38 8.58
CA ILE A 172 13.88 -1.36 8.44
C ILE A 172 15.18 -0.62 8.15
N SER A 173 16.24 -1.02 8.84
CA SER A 173 17.60 -0.49 8.63
C SER A 173 18.38 -1.40 7.68
N SER A 174 19.27 -0.77 6.87
CA SER A 174 20.30 -1.50 6.11
C SER A 174 21.24 -2.34 6.98
N ASN A 175 21.27 -2.09 8.29
CA ASN A 175 22.00 -2.90 9.28
C ASN A 175 21.22 -4.15 9.73
N LYS A 176 20.15 -4.54 8.99
CA LYS A 176 19.33 -5.73 9.19
C LYS A 176 18.70 -5.79 10.58
N TYR A 177 18.08 -4.68 10.97
CA TYR A 177 17.13 -4.62 12.08
C TYR A 177 15.89 -3.86 11.68
N PHE A 178 14.78 -4.09 12.39
CA PHE A 178 13.61 -3.24 12.32
C PHE A 178 13.26 -2.61 13.67
N TYR A 179 12.54 -1.51 13.59
CA TYR A 179 11.75 -0.92 14.66
C TYR A 179 10.27 -0.95 14.26
N HIS A 180 9.40 -1.34 15.18
CA HIS A 180 7.94 -1.29 15.03
C HIS A 180 7.29 -0.83 16.32
N SER A 181 6.33 0.10 16.27
CA SER A 181 5.59 0.59 17.43
C SER A 181 4.15 0.09 17.44
N ASP A 182 3.64 -0.24 18.64
CA ASP A 182 2.23 -0.57 18.86
C ASP A 182 1.35 0.71 19.01
N ALA A 183 1.93 1.90 18.88
CA ALA A 183 1.20 3.15 18.92
C ALA A 183 0.16 3.24 17.81
N THR A 184 -1.05 3.65 18.14
CA THR A 184 -2.14 3.93 17.19
C THR A 184 -2.32 5.41 16.92
N ALA A 185 -1.84 6.28 17.81
CA ALA A 185 -1.75 7.72 17.60
C ALA A 185 -0.68 8.09 16.58
N ARG A 186 -0.65 9.37 16.22
CA ARG A 186 0.38 9.91 15.33
C ARG A 186 1.80 9.61 15.85
N SER A 187 2.67 9.22 14.93
CA SER A 187 4.10 9.08 15.20
C SER A 187 4.92 9.91 14.22
N VAL A 188 6.14 10.28 14.61
CA VAL A 188 7.08 11.02 13.78
C VAL A 188 8.46 10.38 13.87
N PHE A 189 8.99 9.97 12.73
CA PHE A 189 10.34 9.43 12.62
C PHE A 189 11.24 10.41 11.90
N LYS A 190 12.39 10.70 12.50
CA LYS A 190 13.40 11.58 11.94
C LYS A 190 14.72 10.82 11.79
N PHE A 191 15.13 10.58 10.56
CA PHE A 191 16.32 9.80 10.21
C PHE A 191 17.54 10.73 10.01
N ASP A 192 18.11 11.23 11.10
CA ASP A 192 19.28 12.11 11.05
C ASP A 192 20.56 11.32 10.71
N LYS A 193 21.69 12.02 10.52
CA LYS A 193 22.95 11.41 10.07
C LYS A 193 23.53 10.40 11.06
N ASP A 194 23.39 10.67 12.36
CA ASP A 194 24.02 9.96 13.48
C ASP A 194 23.04 9.38 14.49
N GLN A 195 21.76 9.68 14.33
CA GLN A 195 20.69 9.14 15.17
C GLN A 195 19.36 9.08 14.42
N THR A 196 18.50 8.17 14.85
CA THR A 196 17.08 8.15 14.49
C THR A 196 16.27 8.56 15.72
N ILE A 197 15.41 9.57 15.57
CA ILE A 197 14.52 10.05 16.62
C ILE A 197 13.11 9.58 16.28
N ILE A 198 12.52 8.82 17.20
CA ILE A 198 11.16 8.35 17.15
C ILE A 198 10.36 9.14 18.17
N GLN A 199 9.25 9.74 17.75
CA GLN A 199 8.27 10.41 18.60
C GLN A 199 6.93 9.73 18.40
N THR A 200 6.22 9.48 19.48
CA THR A 200 4.83 9.00 19.47
C THR A 200 3.95 9.88 20.34
N ASP A 201 2.76 10.22 19.84
CA ASP A 201 1.74 10.97 20.60
C ASP A 201 0.93 10.02 21.51
N GLN A 202 1.60 9.00 22.02
CA GLN A 202 1.10 7.96 22.90
C GLN A 202 2.27 7.29 23.63
N ILE A 203 2.10 6.92 24.89
CA ILE A 203 3.02 6.01 25.57
C ILE A 203 2.63 4.60 25.15
N ALA A 204 3.43 3.98 24.29
CA ALA A 204 3.13 2.68 23.72
C ALA A 204 4.35 1.75 23.72
N PRO A 205 4.15 0.43 23.78
CA PRO A 205 5.19 -0.54 23.54
C PRO A 205 5.75 -0.45 22.12
N PHE A 206 6.95 -1.01 21.94
CA PHE A 206 7.57 -1.11 20.62
C PHE A 206 8.51 -2.33 20.54
N TRP A 207 8.84 -2.71 19.32
CA TRP A 207 9.62 -3.90 18.99
C TRP A 207 10.89 -3.54 18.26
N ILE A 208 11.98 -4.25 18.58
CA ILE A 208 13.22 -4.24 17.81
C ILE A 208 13.65 -5.69 17.57
N SER A 209 14.04 -6.01 16.35
CA SER A 209 14.58 -7.33 16.01
C SER A 209 15.79 -7.20 15.10
N TYR A 210 16.68 -8.16 15.15
CA TYR A 210 17.85 -8.29 14.31
C TYR A 210 17.81 -9.63 13.58
N ALA A 211 18.33 -9.69 12.36
CA ALA A 211 18.45 -10.93 11.59
C ALA A 211 19.74 -10.99 10.78
N GLU A 212 20.10 -12.17 10.29
CA GLU A 212 21.26 -12.37 9.42
C GLU A 212 21.01 -11.84 8.00
N ASP A 213 19.77 -11.96 7.54
CA ASP A 213 19.33 -11.51 6.21
C ASP A 213 17.96 -10.84 6.25
N PHE A 214 17.57 -10.24 5.13
CA PHE A 214 16.30 -9.51 5.04
C PHE A 214 15.08 -10.43 4.96
N GLU A 215 15.22 -11.67 4.45
CA GLU A 215 14.09 -12.62 4.44
C GLU A 215 13.71 -13.00 5.89
N SER A 216 14.69 -13.40 6.70
CA SER A 216 14.49 -13.68 8.12
C SER A 216 13.97 -12.47 8.89
N LEU A 217 14.47 -11.27 8.57
CA LEU A 217 14.01 -10.03 9.20
C LEU A 217 12.54 -9.74 8.88
N MET A 218 12.12 -9.96 7.63
CA MET A 218 10.73 -9.80 7.24
C MET A 218 9.83 -10.87 7.87
N THR A 219 10.31 -12.09 8.03
CA THR A 219 9.59 -13.13 8.76
C THR A 219 9.30 -12.68 10.20
N ASN A 220 10.33 -12.20 10.92
CA ASN A 220 10.18 -11.69 12.28
C ASN A 220 9.21 -10.51 12.37
N LEU A 221 9.27 -9.56 11.42
CA LEU A 221 8.33 -8.42 11.38
C LEU A 221 6.89 -8.89 11.13
N THR A 222 6.70 -9.78 10.18
CA THR A 222 5.37 -10.23 9.78
C THR A 222 4.72 -11.20 10.76
N ASP A 223 5.47 -11.79 11.67
CA ASP A 223 4.92 -12.48 12.84
C ASP A 223 4.18 -11.52 13.78
N ILE A 224 4.59 -10.24 13.81
CA ILE A 224 3.93 -9.18 14.59
C ILE A 224 2.76 -8.55 13.81
N VAL A 225 3.03 -8.03 12.59
CA VAL A 225 2.03 -7.24 11.83
C VAL A 225 1.07 -8.09 11.01
N GLY A 226 1.35 -9.39 10.85
CA GLY A 226 0.57 -10.33 10.06
C GLY A 226 1.03 -10.41 8.60
N ARG A 227 0.45 -11.38 7.87
CA ARG A 227 0.80 -11.71 6.47
C ARG A 227 -0.43 -11.73 5.59
N GLN A 228 -0.27 -11.24 4.35
CA GLN A 228 -1.28 -11.41 3.32
C GLN A 228 -1.35 -12.89 2.91
N PRO A 229 -2.56 -13.46 2.76
CA PRO A 229 -2.73 -14.87 2.38
C PRO A 229 -2.38 -15.10 0.90
N GLU A 230 -2.39 -16.36 0.50
CA GLU A 230 -2.33 -16.73 -0.91
C GLU A 230 -3.54 -16.16 -1.67
N LEU A 231 -3.33 -15.84 -2.94
CA LEU A 231 -4.37 -15.33 -3.83
C LEU A 231 -5.12 -16.49 -4.50
N PRO A 232 -6.40 -16.29 -4.88
CA PRO A 232 -7.14 -17.24 -5.69
C PRO A 232 -6.41 -17.58 -7.00
N ASP A 233 -6.46 -18.83 -7.43
CA ASP A 233 -5.71 -19.34 -8.59
C ASP A 233 -5.99 -18.60 -9.90
N TRP A 234 -7.20 -18.11 -10.07
CA TRP A 234 -7.63 -17.37 -11.26
C TRP A 234 -6.95 -16.00 -11.42
N VAL A 235 -6.42 -15.42 -10.33
CA VAL A 235 -5.80 -14.08 -10.33
C VAL A 235 -4.59 -14.00 -11.28
N TYR A 236 -3.92 -15.12 -11.51
CA TYR A 236 -2.69 -15.19 -12.30
C TYR A 236 -2.94 -15.46 -13.79
N ASP A 237 -4.20 -15.68 -14.25
CA ASP A 237 -4.50 -16.15 -15.60
C ASP A 237 -4.55 -15.04 -16.67
N GLY A 238 -4.16 -13.81 -16.33
CA GLY A 238 -4.14 -12.68 -17.26
C GLY A 238 -4.39 -11.34 -16.56
N GLN A 239 -5.09 -10.43 -17.24
CA GLN A 239 -5.42 -9.12 -16.73
C GLN A 239 -6.87 -9.03 -16.26
N ILE A 240 -7.11 -8.20 -15.26
CA ILE A 240 -8.44 -7.71 -14.89
C ILE A 240 -8.71 -6.44 -15.69
N LEU A 241 -9.73 -6.45 -16.53
CA LEU A 241 -10.17 -5.27 -17.26
C LEU A 241 -10.98 -4.37 -16.34
N GLY A 242 -10.58 -3.11 -16.16
CA GLY A 242 -11.42 -2.09 -15.51
C GLY A 242 -12.34 -1.46 -16.56
N ILE A 243 -13.65 -1.63 -16.42
CA ILE A 243 -14.64 -1.15 -17.40
C ILE A 243 -15.81 -0.49 -16.68
N GLN A 244 -16.33 0.59 -17.23
CA GLN A 244 -17.53 1.30 -16.77
C GLN A 244 -18.53 1.47 -17.90
N GLY A 245 -19.81 1.62 -17.57
CA GLY A 245 -20.81 2.05 -18.54
C GLY A 245 -21.89 1.07 -18.90
N GLY A 246 -21.99 -0.04 -18.21
CA GLY A 246 -23.10 -1.00 -18.38
C GLY A 246 -22.71 -2.31 -19.07
N THR A 247 -23.66 -3.24 -19.08
CA THR A 247 -23.43 -4.62 -19.54
C THR A 247 -22.96 -4.71 -20.98
N ASP A 248 -23.56 -3.93 -21.89
CA ASP A 248 -23.23 -4.00 -23.33
C ASP A 248 -21.81 -3.51 -23.60
N ILE A 249 -21.43 -2.37 -23.02
CA ILE A 249 -20.07 -1.82 -23.12
C ILE A 249 -19.05 -2.78 -22.52
N MET A 250 -19.37 -3.37 -21.36
CA MET A 250 -18.55 -4.37 -20.71
C MET A 250 -18.25 -5.55 -21.63
N MET A 251 -19.27 -6.09 -22.28
CA MET A 251 -19.14 -7.24 -23.17
C MET A 251 -18.45 -6.88 -24.49
N GLU A 252 -18.73 -5.72 -25.07
CA GLU A 252 -18.07 -5.24 -26.29
C GLU A 252 -16.55 -5.15 -26.08
N LYS A 253 -16.11 -4.47 -25.01
CA LYS A 253 -14.69 -4.29 -24.71
C LYS A 253 -14.00 -5.61 -24.36
N TYR A 254 -14.66 -6.48 -23.60
CA TYR A 254 -14.15 -7.83 -23.31
C TYR A 254 -13.91 -8.62 -24.60
N ASN A 255 -14.89 -8.66 -25.49
CA ASN A 255 -14.81 -9.40 -26.75
C ASN A 255 -13.70 -8.89 -27.67
N LYS A 256 -13.44 -7.57 -27.69
CA LYS A 256 -12.30 -6.99 -28.44
C LYS A 256 -10.97 -7.55 -27.93
N VAL A 257 -10.74 -7.62 -26.63
CA VAL A 257 -9.50 -8.17 -26.04
C VAL A 257 -9.34 -9.65 -26.37
N VAL A 258 -10.41 -10.43 -26.25
CA VAL A 258 -10.41 -11.86 -26.57
C VAL A 258 -10.11 -12.09 -28.06
N ALA A 259 -10.70 -11.27 -28.97
CA ALA A 259 -10.45 -11.34 -30.40
C ALA A 259 -8.98 -11.08 -30.78
N HIS A 260 -8.24 -10.32 -29.95
CA HIS A 260 -6.80 -10.08 -30.09
C HIS A 260 -5.95 -11.06 -29.25
N ASN A 261 -6.50 -12.22 -28.89
CA ASN A 261 -5.82 -13.25 -28.10
C ASN A 261 -5.28 -12.75 -26.75
N GLY A 262 -5.90 -11.72 -26.16
CA GLY A 262 -5.59 -11.24 -24.81
C GLY A 262 -6.07 -12.20 -23.74
N LYS A 263 -5.31 -12.35 -22.67
CA LYS A 263 -5.65 -13.16 -21.49
C LYS A 263 -6.41 -12.29 -20.48
N VAL A 264 -7.70 -12.60 -20.31
CA VAL A 264 -8.58 -11.89 -19.36
C VAL A 264 -9.02 -12.87 -18.30
N ASN A 265 -8.62 -12.63 -17.06
CA ASN A 265 -9.03 -13.41 -15.89
C ASN A 265 -10.19 -12.78 -15.12
N GLY A 266 -10.41 -11.48 -15.30
CA GLY A 266 -11.50 -10.78 -14.64
C GLY A 266 -11.93 -9.49 -15.32
N ILE A 267 -13.13 -9.04 -14.97
CA ILE A 267 -13.68 -7.73 -15.36
C ILE A 267 -14.11 -7.03 -14.08
N TRP A 268 -13.50 -5.91 -13.77
CA TRP A 268 -13.86 -5.06 -12.66
C TRP A 268 -14.75 -3.92 -13.13
N ILE A 269 -15.97 -3.88 -12.61
CA ILE A 269 -16.97 -2.88 -12.91
C ILE A 269 -17.17 -1.97 -11.70
N GLN A 270 -16.51 -0.79 -11.71
CA GLN A 270 -16.58 0.14 -10.59
C GLN A 270 -17.99 0.66 -10.35
N ASP A 271 -18.72 0.98 -11.43
CA ASP A 271 -20.05 1.60 -11.39
C ASP A 271 -21.22 0.60 -11.42
N TRP A 272 -21.01 -0.62 -10.91
CA TRP A 272 -22.03 -1.69 -10.88
C TRP A 272 -23.30 -1.32 -10.09
N GLU A 273 -23.17 -0.40 -9.14
CA GLU A 273 -24.21 0.14 -8.27
C GLU A 273 -24.86 1.43 -8.80
N GLY A 274 -24.51 1.81 -10.02
CA GLY A 274 -24.96 3.04 -10.64
C GLY A 274 -24.07 4.24 -10.39
N ARG A 275 -24.33 5.32 -11.13
CA ARG A 275 -23.54 6.54 -11.11
C ARG A 275 -24.37 7.79 -11.30
N ARG A 276 -23.90 8.90 -10.74
CA ARG A 276 -24.42 10.24 -10.95
C ARG A 276 -23.47 11.05 -11.85
N VAL A 277 -24.02 11.95 -12.66
CA VAL A 277 -23.22 12.93 -13.40
C VAL A 277 -23.12 14.20 -12.59
N THR A 278 -21.90 14.65 -12.34
CA THR A 278 -21.61 15.87 -11.57
C THR A 278 -20.69 16.80 -12.36
N ALA A 279 -20.42 18.00 -11.83
CA ALA A 279 -19.51 18.95 -12.46
C ALA A 279 -18.05 18.44 -12.58
N VAL A 280 -17.66 17.43 -11.81
CA VAL A 280 -16.33 16.80 -11.85
C VAL A 280 -16.32 15.44 -12.53
N GLY A 281 -17.41 15.05 -13.20
CA GLY A 281 -17.52 13.80 -13.96
C GLY A 281 -18.53 12.82 -13.38
N LYS A 282 -18.36 11.54 -13.72
CA LYS A 282 -19.24 10.44 -13.29
C LYS A 282 -18.80 9.97 -11.92
N GLN A 283 -19.70 9.99 -10.92
CA GLN A 283 -19.44 9.59 -9.55
C GLN A 283 -20.41 8.47 -9.13
N LEU A 284 -19.94 7.55 -8.29
CA LEU A 284 -20.71 6.40 -7.82
C LEU A 284 -21.81 6.81 -6.85
N PHE A 285 -22.83 5.96 -6.71
CA PHE A 285 -23.96 6.21 -5.81
C PHE A 285 -23.72 5.84 -4.35
N TRP A 286 -22.71 4.98 -4.06
CA TRP A 286 -22.40 4.47 -2.72
C TRP A 286 -23.60 3.89 -1.98
N ASN A 287 -24.23 2.89 -2.61
CA ASN A 287 -25.43 2.19 -2.10
C ASN A 287 -25.30 0.64 -2.17
N TRP A 288 -24.21 0.11 -2.57
CA TRP A 288 -23.80 -1.31 -2.64
C TRP A 288 -24.94 -2.28 -3.06
N GLU A 289 -25.72 -1.86 -4.03
CA GLU A 289 -26.79 -2.65 -4.66
C GLU A 289 -26.66 -2.56 -6.17
N TRP A 290 -26.89 -3.68 -6.86
CA TRP A 290 -26.84 -3.75 -8.31
C TRP A 290 -27.82 -2.78 -8.98
N ASP A 291 -27.30 -1.90 -9.83
CA ASP A 291 -28.10 -1.05 -10.72
C ASP A 291 -28.53 -1.83 -11.96
N LYS A 292 -29.82 -2.24 -11.96
CA LYS A 292 -30.41 -3.05 -13.03
C LYS A 292 -30.65 -2.28 -14.33
N GLU A 293 -30.69 -0.96 -14.27
CA GLU A 293 -30.87 -0.09 -15.44
C GLU A 293 -29.54 0.06 -16.18
N LEU A 294 -28.47 0.35 -15.46
CA LEU A 294 -27.13 0.49 -16.05
C LEU A 294 -26.55 -0.87 -16.46
N TYR A 295 -26.74 -1.90 -15.64
CA TYR A 295 -26.25 -3.27 -15.89
C TYR A 295 -27.39 -4.29 -16.04
N PRO A 296 -28.20 -4.24 -17.10
CA PRO A 296 -29.27 -5.22 -17.30
C PRO A 296 -28.71 -6.64 -17.43
N ASN A 297 -29.38 -7.61 -16.79
CA ASN A 297 -29.03 -9.05 -16.76
C ASN A 297 -27.60 -9.36 -16.26
N LEU A 298 -27.00 -8.52 -15.41
CA LEU A 298 -25.64 -8.71 -14.89
C LEU A 298 -25.49 -10.06 -14.16
N ASP A 299 -26.51 -10.48 -13.39
CA ASP A 299 -26.56 -11.75 -12.69
C ASP A 299 -26.40 -12.97 -13.62
N LYS A 300 -26.98 -12.91 -14.84
CA LYS A 300 -26.81 -13.94 -15.86
C LYS A 300 -25.43 -13.87 -16.50
N LYS A 301 -24.95 -12.64 -16.77
CA LYS A 301 -23.61 -12.42 -17.36
C LYS A 301 -22.48 -12.89 -16.46
N ILE A 302 -22.58 -12.65 -15.16
CA ILE A 302 -21.62 -13.19 -14.17
C ILE A 302 -21.55 -14.72 -14.29
N LYS A 303 -22.69 -15.41 -14.37
CA LYS A 303 -22.74 -16.87 -14.52
C LYS A 303 -22.16 -17.36 -15.85
N GLU A 304 -22.40 -16.63 -16.95
CA GLU A 304 -21.84 -16.94 -18.28
C GLU A 304 -20.31 -16.78 -18.29
N LEU A 305 -19.80 -15.65 -17.77
CA LEU A 305 -18.37 -15.36 -17.70
C LEU A 305 -17.63 -16.33 -16.76
N ASN A 306 -18.23 -16.67 -15.61
CA ASN A 306 -17.66 -17.65 -14.69
C ASN A 306 -17.46 -19.04 -15.33
N LYS A 307 -18.37 -19.47 -16.23
CA LYS A 307 -18.21 -20.73 -17.00
C LYS A 307 -17.03 -20.68 -17.97
N GLN A 308 -16.62 -19.48 -18.38
CA GLN A 308 -15.46 -19.24 -19.26
C GLN A 308 -14.17 -19.01 -18.45
N GLY A 309 -14.22 -19.08 -17.12
CA GLY A 309 -13.08 -18.79 -16.23
C GLY A 309 -12.87 -17.31 -15.94
N VAL A 310 -13.72 -16.42 -16.47
CA VAL A 310 -13.60 -14.96 -16.28
C VAL A 310 -14.44 -14.52 -15.08
N LYS A 311 -13.81 -13.82 -14.14
CA LYS A 311 -14.42 -13.35 -12.89
C LYS A 311 -14.95 -11.93 -13.02
N VAL A 312 -16.04 -11.61 -12.31
CA VAL A 312 -16.56 -10.25 -12.25
C VAL A 312 -16.34 -9.68 -10.87
N LEU A 313 -15.79 -8.47 -10.81
CA LEU A 313 -15.48 -7.76 -9.58
C LEU A 313 -16.28 -6.46 -9.51
N GLY A 314 -16.67 -6.08 -8.29
CA GLY A 314 -17.38 -4.84 -8.00
C GLY A 314 -16.56 -3.83 -7.22
N TYR A 315 -17.26 -2.98 -6.47
CA TYR A 315 -16.70 -1.90 -5.66
C TYR A 315 -17.55 -1.69 -4.42
N CYS A 316 -16.92 -1.40 -3.29
CA CYS A 316 -17.59 -0.88 -2.10
C CYS A 316 -16.62 0.00 -1.29
N ASN A 317 -17.15 0.75 -0.32
CA ASN A 317 -16.39 1.54 0.65
C ASN A 317 -17.22 1.73 1.94
N PRO A 318 -16.66 2.28 3.03
CA PRO A 318 -17.39 2.42 4.29
C PRO A 318 -18.36 3.61 4.34
N PHE A 319 -18.57 4.33 3.24
CA PHE A 319 -19.47 5.49 3.18
C PHE A 319 -20.82 5.14 2.57
N LEU A 320 -21.82 5.92 2.95
CA LEU A 320 -23.19 5.82 2.45
C LEU A 320 -23.67 7.20 1.99
N ALA A 321 -24.13 7.30 0.75
CA ALA A 321 -24.68 8.54 0.23
C ALA A 321 -26.06 8.82 0.86
N ILE A 322 -26.24 10.04 1.38
CA ILE A 322 -27.37 10.39 2.25
C ILE A 322 -28.76 10.27 1.59
N GLU A 323 -28.83 10.34 0.27
CA GLU A 323 -30.09 10.19 -0.49
C GLU A 323 -30.49 8.73 -0.75
N LYS A 324 -29.62 7.78 -0.44
CA LYS A 324 -29.80 6.35 -0.80
C LYS A 324 -30.43 5.50 0.32
N PRO A 325 -31.05 4.35 -0.03
CA PRO A 325 -31.74 3.49 0.93
C PRO A 325 -30.86 2.98 2.06
N LEU A 326 -29.62 2.54 1.78
CA LEU A 326 -28.71 2.02 2.83
C LEU A 326 -28.36 3.07 3.88
N TYR A 327 -28.19 4.34 3.50
CA TYR A 327 -28.01 5.41 4.48
C TYR A 327 -29.27 5.59 5.36
N LYS A 328 -30.47 5.59 4.74
CA LYS A 328 -31.72 5.75 5.49
C LYS A 328 -31.93 4.62 6.50
N GLU A 329 -31.51 3.44 6.16
CA GLU A 329 -31.52 2.29 7.07
C GLU A 329 -30.48 2.47 8.19
N ALA A 330 -29.25 2.82 7.84
CA ALA A 330 -28.16 2.98 8.80
C ALA A 330 -28.43 4.10 9.81
N THR A 331 -28.88 5.28 9.35
CA THR A 331 -29.21 6.40 10.23
C THR A 331 -30.37 6.11 11.17
N ALA A 332 -31.41 5.41 10.67
CA ALA A 332 -32.56 4.99 11.52
C ALA A 332 -32.17 4.02 12.64
N LYS A 333 -31.10 3.24 12.44
CA LYS A 333 -30.54 2.30 13.42
C LYS A 333 -29.41 2.89 14.28
N GLY A 334 -28.97 4.12 14.00
CA GLY A 334 -27.85 4.75 14.69
C GLY A 334 -26.50 4.15 14.35
N TYR A 335 -26.30 3.65 13.11
CA TYR A 335 -25.10 2.94 12.68
C TYR A 335 -24.01 3.82 12.07
N CYS A 336 -24.25 5.13 11.98
CA CYS A 336 -23.26 6.07 11.43
C CYS A 336 -22.41 6.70 12.55
N VAL A 337 -21.17 7.00 12.21
CA VAL A 337 -20.27 7.83 13.03
C VAL A 337 -20.97 9.16 13.33
N LYS A 338 -20.84 9.67 14.56
CA LYS A 338 -21.52 10.90 15.03
C LYS A 338 -20.57 12.09 15.13
N ASP A 339 -21.16 13.28 14.96
CA ASP A 339 -20.53 14.53 15.36
C ASP A 339 -20.73 14.80 16.88
N LYS A 340 -20.13 15.85 17.38
CA LYS A 340 -20.24 16.26 18.80
C LYS A 340 -21.67 16.62 19.25
N ASP A 341 -22.55 16.93 18.30
CA ASP A 341 -23.95 17.29 18.56
C ASP A 341 -24.89 16.07 18.47
N GLY A 342 -24.32 14.88 18.18
CA GLY A 342 -25.05 13.61 18.08
C GLY A 342 -25.69 13.34 16.71
N ASN A 343 -25.47 14.20 15.72
CA ASN A 343 -25.92 13.98 14.35
C ASN A 343 -24.96 13.03 13.61
N ASP A 344 -25.41 12.43 12.49
CA ASP A 344 -24.52 11.70 11.62
C ASP A 344 -23.42 12.62 11.09
N TYR A 345 -22.15 12.20 11.23
CA TYR A 345 -21.03 12.99 10.75
C TYR A 345 -20.97 12.93 9.22
N LEU A 346 -21.32 14.03 8.55
CA LEU A 346 -21.34 14.10 7.10
C LEU A 346 -19.99 14.60 6.57
N VAL A 347 -19.27 13.73 5.89
CA VAL A 347 -18.01 14.05 5.25
C VAL A 347 -18.25 14.42 3.78
N LYS A 348 -17.71 15.56 3.35
CA LYS A 348 -17.70 15.93 1.94
C LYS A 348 -16.46 15.35 1.27
N ILE A 349 -16.62 14.27 0.54
CA ILE A 349 -15.49 13.56 -0.07
C ILE A 349 -15.14 14.16 -1.43
N THR A 350 -16.09 14.19 -2.35
CA THR A 350 -15.92 14.83 -3.66
C THR A 350 -16.85 16.02 -3.83
N THR A 351 -18.08 15.79 -4.31
CA THR A 351 -19.07 16.86 -4.57
C THR A 351 -20.33 16.71 -3.72
N PHE A 352 -20.54 15.57 -3.07
CA PHE A 352 -21.70 15.25 -2.26
C PHE A 352 -21.31 14.83 -0.84
N PRO A 353 -22.18 15.03 0.16
CA PRO A 353 -21.96 14.54 1.51
C PRO A 353 -22.28 13.05 1.59
N ALA A 354 -21.51 12.35 2.43
CA ALA A 354 -21.75 10.96 2.79
C ALA A 354 -21.51 10.74 4.28
N ALA A 355 -22.20 9.79 4.88
CA ALA A 355 -21.97 9.34 6.25
C ALA A 355 -21.10 8.09 6.24
N MET A 356 -20.29 7.93 7.27
CA MET A 356 -19.45 6.74 7.46
C MET A 356 -20.13 5.78 8.44
N VAL A 357 -20.11 4.49 8.12
CA VAL A 357 -20.55 3.44 9.05
C VAL A 357 -19.61 3.39 10.25
N ASP A 358 -20.14 3.37 11.46
CA ASP A 358 -19.33 3.27 12.68
C ASP A 358 -18.89 1.82 12.92
N LEU A 359 -17.67 1.51 12.54
CA LEU A 359 -17.08 0.17 12.67
C LEU A 359 -16.74 -0.20 14.13
N THR A 360 -16.87 0.73 15.08
CA THR A 360 -16.71 0.46 16.52
C THR A 360 -18.04 0.02 17.15
N ASN A 361 -19.17 0.21 16.45
CA ASN A 361 -20.47 -0.31 16.85
C ASN A 361 -20.61 -1.76 16.34
N PRO A 362 -20.72 -2.77 17.23
CA PRO A 362 -20.82 -4.18 16.81
C PRO A 362 -22.01 -4.46 15.91
N ASP A 363 -23.14 -3.78 16.11
CA ASP A 363 -24.33 -3.98 15.28
C ASP A 363 -24.15 -3.37 13.88
N ALA A 364 -23.54 -2.18 13.79
CA ALA A 364 -23.22 -1.54 12.53
C ALA A 364 -22.14 -2.32 11.75
N TYR A 365 -21.14 -2.83 12.46
CA TYR A 365 -20.10 -3.70 11.91
C TYR A 365 -20.69 -4.98 11.28
N ASN A 366 -21.56 -5.68 11.99
CA ASN A 366 -22.22 -6.87 11.48
C ASN A 366 -23.18 -6.53 10.34
N TRP A 367 -23.91 -5.42 10.44
CA TRP A 367 -24.81 -4.97 9.37
C TRP A 367 -24.09 -4.72 8.04
N ILE A 368 -22.97 -3.96 8.04
CA ILE A 368 -22.24 -3.70 6.79
C ILE A 368 -21.58 -4.97 6.26
N LYS A 369 -21.11 -5.87 7.13
CA LYS A 369 -20.60 -7.18 6.76
C LYS A 369 -21.67 -8.03 6.08
N ASP A 370 -22.92 -8.03 6.58
CA ASP A 370 -24.05 -8.73 5.97
C ASP A 370 -24.46 -8.11 4.62
N ILE A 371 -24.34 -6.79 4.47
CA ILE A 371 -24.53 -6.13 3.16
C ILE A 371 -23.50 -6.65 2.14
N ILE A 372 -22.22 -6.74 2.52
CA ILE A 372 -21.17 -7.29 1.67
C ILE A 372 -21.47 -8.74 1.30
N LYS A 373 -21.84 -9.58 2.27
CA LYS A 373 -22.20 -11.00 2.02
C LYS A 373 -23.37 -11.13 1.05
N LYS A 374 -24.46 -10.42 1.32
CA LYS A 374 -25.70 -10.52 0.53
C LYS A 374 -25.55 -9.88 -0.85
N ASN A 375 -25.04 -8.64 -0.92
CA ASN A 375 -25.12 -7.83 -2.14
C ASN A 375 -23.91 -8.02 -3.06
N LEU A 376 -22.74 -8.49 -2.54
CA LEU A 376 -21.58 -8.75 -3.36
C LEU A 376 -21.34 -10.26 -3.52
N ILE A 377 -21.21 -11.01 -2.42
CA ILE A 377 -20.83 -12.43 -2.46
C ILE A 377 -21.97 -13.29 -3.00
N ASP A 378 -23.17 -13.23 -2.41
CA ASP A 378 -24.33 -14.02 -2.82
C ASP A 378 -24.85 -13.59 -4.21
N PHE A 379 -24.62 -12.32 -4.58
CA PHE A 379 -24.90 -11.84 -5.93
C PHE A 379 -24.00 -12.50 -6.99
N GLY A 380 -22.81 -12.97 -6.59
CA GLY A 380 -21.90 -13.75 -7.43
C GLY A 380 -20.65 -13.01 -7.88
N LEU A 381 -20.35 -11.84 -7.31
CA LEU A 381 -19.07 -11.17 -7.53
C LEU A 381 -17.93 -12.02 -6.95
N SER A 382 -16.84 -12.14 -7.69
CA SER A 382 -15.65 -12.89 -7.30
C SER A 382 -14.58 -12.02 -6.66
N GLY A 383 -14.89 -10.76 -6.39
CA GLY A 383 -14.02 -9.79 -5.72
C GLY A 383 -14.57 -8.38 -5.83
N TRP A 384 -13.85 -7.45 -5.23
CA TRP A 384 -14.18 -6.02 -5.29
C TRP A 384 -13.02 -5.14 -4.84
N MET A 385 -13.06 -3.87 -5.21
CA MET A 385 -12.29 -2.81 -4.59
C MET A 385 -12.98 -2.42 -3.29
N ALA A 386 -12.31 -2.59 -2.15
CA ALA A 386 -12.72 -2.09 -0.83
C ALA A 386 -11.99 -0.77 -0.56
N ASP A 387 -12.55 0.30 -1.11
CA ASP A 387 -11.93 1.63 -1.18
C ASP A 387 -12.00 2.38 0.15
N PHE A 388 -11.22 3.46 0.27
CA PHE A 388 -11.15 4.34 1.44
C PHE A 388 -10.71 3.64 2.74
N GLY A 389 -10.94 4.30 3.89
CA GLY A 389 -10.57 3.92 5.24
C GLY A 389 -9.78 5.01 5.98
N GLU A 390 -9.17 5.95 5.25
CA GLU A 390 -8.31 7.02 5.77
C GLU A 390 -9.06 8.31 6.17
N TYR A 391 -10.38 8.34 6.08
CA TYR A 391 -11.18 9.56 6.25
C TYR A 391 -11.88 9.70 7.61
N LEU A 392 -11.56 8.90 8.63
CA LEU A 392 -12.21 9.07 9.94
C LEU A 392 -11.87 10.46 10.52
N PRO A 393 -12.87 11.33 10.77
CA PRO A 393 -12.61 12.63 11.39
C PRO A 393 -12.15 12.45 12.85
N THR A 394 -11.11 13.19 13.27
CA THR A 394 -10.54 13.07 14.62
C THR A 394 -11.42 13.66 15.71
N ASP A 395 -12.37 14.52 15.34
CA ASP A 395 -13.37 15.16 16.23
C ASP A 395 -14.71 14.43 16.23
N SER A 396 -14.77 13.21 15.66
CA SER A 396 -15.98 12.39 15.67
C SER A 396 -16.20 11.69 17.01
N VAL A 397 -17.47 11.36 17.28
CA VAL A 397 -17.90 10.58 18.44
C VAL A 397 -18.23 9.16 17.97
N LEU A 398 -17.48 8.20 18.50
CA LEU A 398 -17.61 6.79 18.19
C LEU A 398 -18.47 6.05 19.19
N PHE A 399 -19.16 5.01 18.77
CA PHE A 399 -19.99 4.16 19.65
C PHE A 399 -19.17 3.55 20.79
N SER A 400 -17.92 3.16 20.54
CA SER A 400 -17.04 2.59 21.57
C SER A 400 -16.70 3.59 22.69
N GLY A 401 -16.88 4.90 22.47
CA GLY A 401 -16.42 5.96 23.36
C GLY A 401 -14.92 6.22 23.33
N GLU A 402 -14.17 5.53 22.49
CA GLU A 402 -12.75 5.78 22.28
C GLU A 402 -12.52 7.10 21.55
N ASN A 403 -11.39 7.74 21.84
CA ASN A 403 -11.01 8.96 21.13
C ASN A 403 -10.69 8.63 19.67
N ALA A 404 -11.41 9.27 18.75
CA ALA A 404 -11.26 9.07 17.30
C ALA A 404 -9.83 9.35 16.80
N GLU A 405 -9.06 10.20 17.45
CA GLU A 405 -7.65 10.45 17.14
C GLU A 405 -6.81 9.18 17.27
N TYR A 406 -7.05 8.34 18.28
CA TYR A 406 -6.33 7.08 18.47
C TYR A 406 -6.84 5.94 17.58
N ILE A 407 -8.05 6.06 17.06
CA ILE A 407 -8.67 5.05 16.19
C ILE A 407 -8.43 5.37 14.71
N HIS A 408 -8.18 6.62 14.36
CA HIS A 408 -8.04 7.09 12.98
C HIS A 408 -7.06 6.24 12.14
N ASN A 409 -5.84 6.05 12.64
CA ASN A 409 -4.84 5.26 11.91
C ASN A 409 -5.22 3.79 11.76
N THR A 410 -5.96 3.22 12.70
CA THR A 410 -6.36 1.80 12.67
C THR A 410 -7.67 1.57 11.90
N TRP A 411 -8.39 2.62 11.55
CA TRP A 411 -9.67 2.53 10.84
C TRP A 411 -9.59 1.75 9.52
N PRO A 412 -8.55 1.94 8.68
CA PRO A 412 -8.39 1.13 7.48
C PRO A 412 -8.27 -0.38 7.76
N ALA A 413 -7.57 -0.75 8.84
CA ALA A 413 -7.44 -2.16 9.23
C ALA A 413 -8.79 -2.75 9.69
N LEU A 414 -9.63 -1.97 10.36
CA LEU A 414 -11.00 -2.37 10.71
C LEU A 414 -11.85 -2.56 9.47
N TRP A 415 -11.76 -1.64 8.49
CA TRP A 415 -12.48 -1.79 7.22
C TRP A 415 -12.02 -3.03 6.43
N ALA A 416 -10.71 -3.26 6.33
CA ALA A 416 -10.18 -4.48 5.72
C ALA A 416 -10.67 -5.75 6.43
N LYS A 417 -10.76 -5.73 7.78
CA LYS A 417 -11.26 -6.83 8.59
C LYS A 417 -12.72 -7.15 8.30
N VAL A 418 -13.62 -6.15 8.17
CA VAL A 418 -15.03 -6.35 7.76
C VAL A 418 -15.10 -7.15 6.47
N ASN A 419 -14.34 -6.73 5.46
CA ASN A 419 -14.30 -7.38 4.14
C ASN A 419 -13.75 -8.81 4.24
N ARG A 420 -12.68 -9.00 5.01
CA ARG A 420 -12.07 -10.31 5.25
C ARG A 420 -13.04 -11.29 5.91
N GLU A 421 -13.68 -10.88 6.99
CA GLU A 421 -14.64 -11.71 7.72
C GLU A 421 -15.86 -12.05 6.87
N ALA A 422 -16.35 -11.13 6.02
CA ALA A 422 -17.44 -11.41 5.09
C ALA A 422 -17.07 -12.57 4.14
N VAL A 423 -15.83 -12.59 3.63
CA VAL A 423 -15.34 -13.67 2.75
C VAL A 423 -15.16 -14.98 3.54
N GLU A 424 -14.57 -14.92 4.73
CA GLU A 424 -14.34 -16.09 5.59
C GLU A 424 -15.63 -16.77 6.02
N GLU A 425 -16.59 -15.99 6.56
CA GLU A 425 -17.89 -16.48 7.02
C GLU A 425 -18.75 -17.05 5.88
N SER A 426 -18.54 -16.58 4.65
CA SER A 426 -19.17 -17.12 3.44
C SER A 426 -18.47 -18.38 2.91
N GLY A 427 -17.37 -18.84 3.52
CA GLY A 427 -16.60 -19.99 3.07
C GLY A 427 -15.91 -19.79 1.73
N LYS A 428 -15.58 -18.53 1.36
CA LYS A 428 -15.07 -18.13 0.03
C LYS A 428 -13.60 -17.71 0.02
N LEU A 429 -12.85 -18.01 1.08
CA LEU A 429 -11.39 -17.87 1.07
C LEU A 429 -10.77 -18.73 -0.05
N GLY A 430 -9.83 -18.14 -0.79
CA GLY A 430 -9.21 -18.80 -1.95
C GLY A 430 -10.06 -18.76 -3.24
N GLU A 431 -11.29 -18.21 -3.19
CA GLU A 431 -12.14 -18.00 -4.38
C GLU A 431 -12.31 -16.50 -4.70
N ILE A 432 -12.50 -15.67 -3.67
CA ILE A 432 -12.73 -14.22 -3.77
C ILE A 432 -11.45 -13.44 -3.54
N MET A 433 -11.20 -12.43 -4.37
CA MET A 433 -10.11 -11.47 -4.20
C MET A 433 -10.67 -10.04 -4.04
N PHE A 434 -10.59 -9.47 -2.85
CA PHE A 434 -10.78 -8.04 -2.66
C PHE A 434 -9.43 -7.35 -2.46
N PHE A 435 -9.37 -6.04 -2.73
CA PHE A 435 -8.17 -5.24 -2.56
C PHE A 435 -8.52 -3.89 -1.91
N THR A 436 -7.61 -3.40 -1.07
CA THR A 436 -7.79 -2.19 -0.26
C THR A 436 -6.79 -1.12 -0.66
N ARG A 437 -7.14 0.15 -0.42
CA ARG A 437 -6.27 1.31 -0.60
C ARG A 437 -5.52 1.66 0.67
N ALA A 438 -6.26 1.84 1.74
CA ALA A 438 -5.74 2.33 3.00
C ALA A 438 -5.30 1.19 3.93
N GLY A 439 -4.35 1.49 4.81
CA GLY A 439 -3.82 0.52 5.75
C GLY A 439 -3.05 1.12 6.91
N TYR A 440 -2.84 0.30 7.93
CA TYR A 440 -2.01 0.54 9.11
C TYR A 440 -1.48 -0.81 9.62
N SER A 441 -0.78 -0.81 10.76
CA SER A 441 -0.36 -2.07 11.42
C SER A 441 -1.51 -3.06 11.52
N GLY A 442 -1.27 -4.31 11.16
CA GLY A 442 -2.26 -5.39 11.17
C GLY A 442 -3.12 -5.50 9.89
N THR A 443 -3.07 -4.53 8.98
CA THR A 443 -3.77 -4.64 7.69
C THR A 443 -3.30 -5.83 6.84
N PRO A 444 -1.99 -6.22 6.80
CA PRO A 444 -1.55 -7.33 5.95
C PRO A 444 -2.30 -8.64 6.21
N LYS A 445 -2.66 -8.95 7.45
CA LYS A 445 -3.45 -10.17 7.74
C LYS A 445 -4.93 -10.09 7.34
N GLN A 446 -5.43 -8.89 7.04
CA GLN A 446 -6.84 -8.65 6.72
C GLN A 446 -7.09 -8.49 5.23
N THR A 447 -6.15 -7.88 4.49
CA THR A 447 -6.30 -7.65 3.05
C THR A 447 -5.64 -8.74 2.22
N LEU A 448 -6.19 -9.03 1.02
CA LEU A 448 -5.53 -9.95 0.09
C LEU A 448 -4.51 -9.23 -0.79
N MET A 449 -4.83 -8.00 -1.17
CA MET A 449 -4.02 -7.20 -2.10
C MET A 449 -4.17 -5.72 -1.75
N MET A 450 -3.10 -4.94 -1.85
CA MET A 450 -3.16 -3.48 -1.82
C MET A 450 -3.17 -2.91 -3.24
N TRP A 451 -3.77 -1.73 -3.41
CA TRP A 451 -3.57 -0.97 -4.64
C TRP A 451 -3.00 0.41 -4.32
N ASN A 452 -2.10 0.91 -5.18
CA ASN A 452 -1.31 2.12 -4.92
C ASN A 452 -2.08 3.43 -5.16
N GLY A 453 -3.40 3.43 -4.91
CA GLY A 453 -4.26 4.60 -4.89
C GLY A 453 -4.45 5.31 -6.23
N ASP A 454 -4.82 6.57 -6.15
CA ASP A 454 -5.36 7.40 -7.25
C ASP A 454 -4.28 8.14 -8.06
N ASN A 455 -3.26 7.45 -8.53
CA ASN A 455 -2.11 8.05 -9.21
C ASN A 455 -2.47 8.94 -10.40
N HIS A 456 -1.64 9.95 -10.67
CA HIS A 456 -1.75 10.79 -11.86
C HIS A 456 -1.38 10.00 -13.13
N PRO A 457 -2.12 10.17 -14.24
CA PRO A 457 -1.85 9.48 -15.50
C PRO A 457 -0.70 10.12 -16.28
N ASP A 458 0.46 10.29 -15.63
CA ASP A 458 1.64 10.94 -16.19
C ASP A 458 2.97 10.37 -15.63
N PHE A 459 4.09 11.02 -15.94
CA PHE A 459 5.43 10.66 -15.46
C PHE A 459 5.91 11.55 -14.29
N SER A 460 5.02 12.13 -13.50
CA SER A 460 5.44 12.89 -12.32
C SER A 460 6.03 11.98 -11.26
N LYS A 461 7.13 12.42 -10.63
CA LYS A 461 7.93 11.61 -9.71
C LYS A 461 7.11 11.12 -8.51
N ASP A 462 6.29 11.98 -7.92
CA ASP A 462 5.66 11.73 -6.63
C ASP A 462 4.20 11.25 -6.75
N PHE A 463 3.60 11.30 -7.95
CA PHE A 463 2.17 10.99 -8.16
C PHE A 463 1.88 10.17 -9.42
N GLY A 464 2.81 10.05 -10.35
CA GLY A 464 2.64 9.35 -11.62
C GLY A 464 3.34 7.99 -11.64
N LEU A 465 3.53 7.43 -12.83
CA LEU A 465 4.19 6.13 -13.02
C LEU A 465 5.48 5.93 -12.20
N PRO A 466 6.39 6.92 -12.08
CA PRO A 466 7.60 6.76 -11.29
C PRO A 466 7.39 6.56 -9.79
N SER A 467 6.24 6.92 -9.24
CA SER A 467 5.94 6.77 -7.81
C SER A 467 5.59 5.34 -7.41
N ILE A 468 5.22 4.49 -8.36
CA ILE A 468 4.71 3.14 -8.10
C ILE A 468 5.80 2.22 -7.55
N VAL A 469 7.01 2.25 -8.10
CA VAL A 469 8.08 1.34 -7.63
C VAL A 469 8.50 1.64 -6.18
N PRO A 470 8.78 2.90 -5.79
CA PRO A 470 9.01 3.22 -4.39
C PRO A 470 7.86 2.80 -3.47
N ALA A 471 6.60 2.98 -3.90
CA ALA A 471 5.42 2.59 -3.13
C ALA A 471 5.36 1.08 -2.89
N MET A 472 5.50 0.26 -3.94
CA MET A 472 5.53 -1.21 -3.81
C MET A 472 6.69 -1.68 -2.92
N LEU A 473 7.88 -1.11 -3.08
CA LEU A 473 9.05 -1.48 -2.30
C LEU A 473 8.90 -1.10 -0.82
N SER A 474 8.39 0.09 -0.51
CA SER A 474 8.19 0.52 0.88
C SER A 474 7.08 -0.26 1.59
N LEU A 475 5.98 -0.61 0.88
CA LEU A 475 4.96 -1.52 1.40
C LEU A 475 5.56 -2.90 1.74
N THR A 476 6.39 -3.46 0.85
CA THR A 476 7.10 -4.71 1.12
C THR A 476 7.92 -4.61 2.41
N MET A 477 8.63 -3.49 2.63
CA MET A 477 9.43 -3.26 3.84
C MET A 477 8.57 -3.03 5.10
N CYS A 478 7.25 -2.93 4.97
CA CYS A 478 6.28 -2.91 6.07
C CYS A 478 5.56 -4.26 6.28
N GLY A 479 5.94 -5.31 5.56
CA GLY A 479 5.29 -6.62 5.62
C GLY A 479 4.06 -6.75 4.71
N CYS A 480 3.77 -5.75 3.87
CA CYS A 480 2.70 -5.80 2.88
C CYS A 480 3.28 -6.10 1.49
N GLY A 481 3.50 -7.38 1.20
CA GLY A 481 4.26 -7.84 0.03
C GLY A 481 3.47 -8.01 -1.26
N LEU A 482 2.14 -7.79 -1.25
CA LEU A 482 1.25 -7.90 -2.40
C LEU A 482 0.57 -6.55 -2.66
N SER A 483 1.05 -5.84 -3.65
CA SER A 483 0.45 -4.58 -4.10
C SER A 483 0.49 -4.45 -5.63
N HIS A 484 -0.39 -3.61 -6.18
CA HIS A 484 -0.47 -3.31 -7.61
C HIS A 484 -0.93 -1.87 -7.84
N SER A 485 -0.87 -1.38 -9.07
CA SER A 485 -1.34 -0.05 -9.46
C SER A 485 -2.39 -0.11 -10.56
N ASP A 486 -3.18 0.95 -10.69
CA ASP A 486 -4.08 1.18 -11.82
C ASP A 486 -3.27 1.36 -13.10
N ILE A 487 -3.44 0.49 -14.10
CA ILE A 487 -2.73 0.64 -15.37
C ILE A 487 -3.14 1.96 -16.03
N GLY A 488 -2.17 2.86 -16.14
CA GLY A 488 -2.35 4.18 -16.74
C GLY A 488 -2.78 5.28 -15.79
N GLY A 489 -2.85 5.01 -14.47
CA GLY A 489 -3.27 5.96 -13.44
C GLY A 489 -4.78 6.22 -13.43
N TYR A 490 -5.26 6.87 -12.36
CA TYR A 490 -6.68 7.16 -12.13
C TYR A 490 -7.04 8.63 -12.28
N THR A 491 -6.33 9.53 -11.60
CA THR A 491 -6.71 10.95 -11.45
C THR A 491 -6.60 11.72 -12.76
N SER A 492 -7.63 11.62 -13.60
CA SER A 492 -7.72 12.32 -14.88
C SER A 492 -8.76 13.42 -14.80
N ILE A 493 -8.30 14.67 -14.97
CA ILE A 493 -9.16 15.84 -14.92
C ILE A 493 -8.59 16.94 -15.83
N MET A 494 -9.39 17.53 -16.69
CA MET A 494 -9.00 18.60 -17.63
C MET A 494 -7.78 18.20 -18.49
N ASN A 495 -6.64 18.89 -18.33
CA ASN A 495 -5.38 18.67 -19.06
C ASN A 495 -4.48 17.60 -18.43
N LEU A 496 -4.81 17.10 -17.25
CA LEU A 496 -4.21 15.92 -16.64
C LEU A 496 -4.95 14.69 -17.15
N ARG A 497 -4.44 14.09 -18.21
CA ARG A 497 -5.07 12.96 -18.90
C ARG A 497 -4.05 11.95 -19.39
N ARG A 498 -4.47 10.70 -19.45
CA ARG A 498 -3.68 9.58 -19.95
C ARG A 498 -3.43 9.73 -21.46
N ASN A 499 -2.18 9.62 -21.86
CA ASN A 499 -1.78 9.51 -23.25
C ASN A 499 -1.21 8.11 -23.56
N MET A 500 -0.99 7.80 -24.84
CA MET A 500 -0.51 6.50 -25.30
C MET A 500 0.86 6.11 -24.71
N ASP A 501 1.78 7.08 -24.54
CA ASP A 501 3.13 6.83 -24.03
C ASP A 501 3.10 6.32 -22.59
N VAL A 502 2.49 7.07 -21.65
CA VAL A 502 2.39 6.65 -20.25
C VAL A 502 1.59 5.37 -20.11
N TYR A 503 0.56 5.18 -20.95
CA TYR A 503 -0.29 4.00 -20.89
C TYR A 503 0.47 2.74 -21.27
N LYS A 504 1.22 2.74 -22.38
CA LYS A 504 2.06 1.61 -22.79
C LYS A 504 3.13 1.30 -21.73
N ARG A 505 3.80 2.33 -21.17
CA ARG A 505 4.82 2.14 -20.12
C ARG A 505 4.24 1.57 -18.84
N TRP A 506 2.99 1.91 -18.51
CA TRP A 506 2.31 1.33 -17.35
C TRP A 506 1.91 -0.13 -17.56
N PHE A 507 1.41 -0.48 -18.75
CA PHE A 507 1.14 -1.87 -19.11
C PHE A 507 2.39 -2.75 -19.01
N GLU A 508 3.54 -2.28 -19.54
CA GLU A 508 4.81 -2.99 -19.45
C GLU A 508 5.22 -3.27 -18.00
N MET A 509 5.15 -2.28 -17.12
CA MET A 509 5.49 -2.45 -15.71
C MET A 509 4.54 -3.45 -15.02
N ASN A 510 3.24 -3.31 -15.26
CA ASN A 510 2.25 -4.17 -14.60
C ASN A 510 2.25 -5.61 -15.13
N ALA A 511 2.75 -5.87 -16.33
CA ALA A 511 2.97 -7.23 -16.80
C ALA A 511 3.96 -8.01 -15.90
N PHE A 512 4.85 -7.30 -15.21
CA PHE A 512 5.83 -7.84 -14.26
C PHE A 512 5.53 -7.39 -12.80
N SER A 513 4.28 -7.42 -12.41
CA SER A 513 3.80 -7.11 -11.05
C SER A 513 2.94 -8.26 -10.51
N PRO A 514 2.58 -8.27 -9.21
CA PRO A 514 1.74 -9.32 -8.64
C PRO A 514 0.34 -9.43 -9.26
N LEU A 515 -0.19 -8.33 -9.79
CA LEU A 515 -1.52 -8.26 -10.40
C LEU A 515 -1.54 -7.25 -11.55
N MET A 516 -2.14 -7.62 -12.66
CA MET A 516 -2.36 -6.75 -13.81
C MET A 516 -3.83 -6.32 -13.87
N ARG A 517 -4.13 -5.06 -13.50
CA ARG A 517 -5.49 -4.52 -13.46
C ARG A 517 -5.58 -3.15 -14.11
N GLY A 518 -6.51 -3.02 -15.08
CA GLY A 518 -6.82 -1.76 -15.74
C GLY A 518 -7.78 -0.88 -14.95
N HIS A 519 -7.76 0.42 -15.25
CA HIS A 519 -8.73 1.42 -14.82
C HIS A 519 -9.02 2.40 -15.95
N GLU A 520 -10.28 2.74 -16.21
CA GLU A 520 -10.62 3.75 -17.22
C GLU A 520 -10.31 5.18 -16.77
N GLY A 521 -10.07 5.38 -15.47
CA GLY A 521 -9.77 6.66 -14.85
C GLY A 521 -11.00 7.41 -14.35
N LEU A 522 -10.77 8.50 -13.58
CA LEU A 522 -11.83 9.36 -13.03
C LEU A 522 -12.74 9.93 -14.12
N ASN A 523 -12.17 10.29 -15.26
CA ASN A 523 -12.91 10.76 -16.43
C ASN A 523 -12.52 9.92 -17.65
N PRO A 524 -13.22 8.81 -17.91
CA PRO A 524 -12.90 7.88 -19.00
C PRO A 524 -12.85 8.54 -20.38
N ASP A 525 -13.71 9.51 -20.62
CA ASP A 525 -13.93 10.10 -21.96
C ASP A 525 -12.75 10.98 -22.45
N ILE A 526 -11.85 11.41 -21.54
CA ILE A 526 -10.66 12.19 -21.92
C ILE A 526 -9.37 11.36 -21.96
N ASN A 527 -9.43 10.11 -21.53
CA ASN A 527 -8.29 9.21 -21.44
C ASN A 527 -8.16 8.30 -22.68
N VAL A 528 -6.93 7.99 -23.08
CA VAL A 528 -6.70 6.86 -23.97
C VAL A 528 -7.10 5.57 -23.22
N GLN A 529 -7.96 4.76 -23.84
CA GLN A 529 -8.41 3.47 -23.33
C GLN A 529 -7.72 2.31 -24.04
N PHE A 530 -7.74 1.10 -23.45
CA PHE A 530 -7.08 -0.08 -24.00
C PHE A 530 -7.68 -0.56 -25.34
N ASP A 531 -8.88 -0.11 -25.68
CA ASP A 531 -9.58 -0.40 -26.92
C ASP A 531 -9.69 0.81 -27.87
N ALA A 532 -8.83 1.83 -27.70
CA ALA A 532 -8.86 3.04 -28.49
C ALA A 532 -8.49 2.81 -29.98
N ASN A 533 -7.68 1.82 -30.25
CA ASN A 533 -7.32 1.35 -31.60
C ASN A 533 -6.64 -0.03 -31.51
N ASP A 534 -6.44 -0.68 -32.65
CA ASP A 534 -5.84 -2.02 -32.71
C ASP A 534 -4.40 -2.08 -32.18
N ASP A 535 -3.60 -1.01 -32.33
CA ASP A 535 -2.21 -0.96 -31.85
C ASP A 535 -2.13 -1.09 -30.31
N ILE A 536 -2.94 -0.35 -29.57
CA ILE A 536 -2.94 -0.47 -28.11
C ILE A 536 -3.62 -1.74 -27.64
N LEU A 537 -4.63 -2.22 -28.37
CA LEU A 537 -5.35 -3.42 -28.04
C LEU A 537 -4.45 -4.67 -28.20
N GLU A 538 -3.71 -4.78 -29.29
CA GLU A 538 -2.69 -5.82 -29.49
C GLU A 538 -1.56 -5.73 -28.45
N PHE A 539 -1.11 -4.49 -28.15
CA PHE A 539 -0.10 -4.24 -27.14
C PHE A 539 -0.54 -4.71 -25.74
N ALA A 540 -1.74 -4.33 -25.30
CA ALA A 540 -2.30 -4.73 -24.01
C ALA A 540 -2.51 -6.26 -23.96
N SER A 541 -2.99 -6.85 -25.06
CA SER A 541 -3.16 -8.30 -25.20
C SER A 541 -1.84 -9.05 -25.07
N LYS A 542 -0.75 -8.56 -25.72
CA LYS A 542 0.59 -9.11 -25.55
C LYS A 542 1.06 -9.05 -24.09
N MET A 543 0.89 -7.90 -23.42
CA MET A 543 1.30 -7.75 -22.01
C MET A 543 0.53 -8.71 -21.10
N SER A 544 -0.75 -8.94 -21.37
CA SER A 544 -1.56 -9.89 -20.59
C SER A 544 -1.13 -11.35 -20.76
N ARG A 545 -0.67 -11.74 -21.97
CA ARG A 545 -0.10 -13.08 -22.20
C ARG A 545 1.22 -13.26 -21.44
N ILE A 546 2.09 -12.25 -21.45
CA ILE A 546 3.35 -12.26 -20.68
C ILE A 546 3.07 -12.41 -19.18
N HIS A 547 2.09 -11.66 -18.66
CA HIS A 547 1.69 -11.78 -17.26
C HIS A 547 1.15 -13.19 -16.94
N ALA A 548 0.29 -13.73 -17.78
CA ALA A 548 -0.24 -15.09 -17.60
C ALA A 548 0.86 -16.17 -17.61
N ALA A 549 1.91 -15.99 -18.43
CA ALA A 549 3.07 -16.90 -18.47
C ALA A 549 3.86 -16.90 -17.15
N LEU A 550 3.79 -15.84 -16.36
CA LEU A 550 4.41 -15.77 -15.02
C LEU A 550 3.64 -16.54 -13.94
N LYS A 551 2.44 -17.09 -14.23
CA LYS A 551 1.59 -17.74 -13.22
C LYS A 551 2.32 -18.70 -12.28
N PRO A 552 3.09 -19.71 -12.74
CA PRO A 552 3.76 -20.63 -11.83
C PRO A 552 4.78 -19.92 -10.92
N TYR A 553 5.52 -18.99 -11.46
CA TYR A 553 6.51 -18.21 -10.73
C TYR A 553 5.90 -17.26 -9.70
N LEU A 554 4.82 -16.55 -10.08
CA LEU A 554 4.09 -15.66 -9.17
C LEU A 554 3.42 -16.45 -8.04
N LYS A 555 2.85 -17.62 -8.31
CA LYS A 555 2.26 -18.49 -7.27
C LYS A 555 3.29 -18.88 -6.22
N GLU A 556 4.49 -19.29 -6.63
CA GLU A 556 5.57 -19.64 -5.70
C GLU A 556 5.97 -18.41 -4.85
N ALA A 557 6.12 -17.23 -5.47
CA ALA A 557 6.48 -16.01 -4.76
C ALA A 557 5.38 -15.56 -3.78
N VAL A 558 4.10 -15.69 -4.15
CA VAL A 558 2.95 -15.39 -3.28
C VAL A 558 2.83 -16.39 -2.14
N ALA A 559 3.05 -17.69 -2.39
CA ALA A 559 3.06 -18.71 -1.34
C ALA A 559 4.19 -18.43 -0.32
N LYS A 560 5.37 -17.99 -0.78
CA LYS A 560 6.45 -17.55 0.11
C LYS A 560 6.06 -16.32 0.93
N ASN A 561 5.38 -15.34 0.33
CA ASN A 561 4.85 -14.19 1.08
C ASN A 561 3.86 -14.63 2.17
N ALA A 562 2.91 -15.48 1.84
CA ALA A 562 1.90 -15.97 2.79
C ALA A 562 2.50 -16.76 3.94
N LYS A 563 3.53 -17.57 3.66
CA LYS A 563 4.18 -18.43 4.66
C LYS A 563 5.23 -17.69 5.49
N GLU A 564 6.06 -16.86 4.85
CA GLU A 564 7.28 -16.32 5.44
C GLU A 564 7.29 -14.78 5.52
N GLY A 565 6.27 -14.09 4.95
CA GLY A 565 6.24 -12.63 4.92
C GLY A 565 7.21 -11.98 3.94
N VAL A 566 7.82 -12.76 3.06
CA VAL A 566 8.78 -12.26 2.05
C VAL A 566 8.02 -11.79 0.82
N GLY A 567 7.90 -10.49 0.64
CA GLY A 567 7.10 -9.88 -0.42
C GLY A 567 7.45 -10.33 -1.84
N VAL A 568 6.52 -10.18 -2.77
CA VAL A 568 6.70 -10.58 -4.17
C VAL A 568 7.58 -9.57 -4.93
N VAL A 569 7.38 -8.27 -4.68
CA VAL A 569 8.25 -7.19 -5.20
C VAL A 569 9.28 -6.85 -4.13
N ARG A 570 10.57 -6.98 -4.45
CA ARG A 570 11.67 -6.88 -3.46
C ARG A 570 12.70 -5.85 -3.86
N PRO A 571 13.28 -5.10 -2.90
CA PRO A 571 14.45 -4.29 -3.16
C PRO A 571 15.66 -5.14 -3.58
N LEU A 572 16.55 -4.59 -4.37
CA LEU A 572 17.76 -5.29 -4.81
C LEU A 572 18.62 -5.74 -3.62
N PHE A 573 18.70 -4.93 -2.57
CA PHE A 573 19.50 -5.21 -1.38
C PHE A 573 19.00 -6.39 -0.53
N PHE A 574 17.83 -6.96 -0.82
CA PHE A 574 17.41 -8.20 -0.16
C PHE A 574 18.43 -9.30 -0.32
N TYR A 575 19.15 -9.31 -1.43
CA TYR A 575 20.08 -10.37 -1.79
C TYR A 575 21.48 -9.88 -2.17
N TYR A 576 21.65 -8.58 -2.36
CA TYR A 576 22.89 -7.98 -2.86
C TYR A 576 23.33 -6.84 -1.95
N ASP A 577 24.38 -7.12 -1.13
CA ASP A 577 24.91 -6.15 -0.15
C ASP A 577 25.85 -5.15 -0.83
N GLU A 578 25.27 -4.32 -1.69
CA GLU A 578 25.97 -3.36 -2.53
C GLU A 578 25.38 -1.96 -2.34
N LYS A 579 26.24 -0.95 -2.29
CA LYS A 579 25.82 0.44 -2.06
C LYS A 579 24.76 0.91 -3.06
N GLU A 580 24.92 0.55 -4.31
CA GLU A 580 24.00 0.87 -5.41
C GLU A 580 22.64 0.21 -5.20
N ALA A 581 22.60 -1.02 -4.71
CA ALA A 581 21.38 -1.75 -4.39
C ALA A 581 20.58 -1.06 -3.28
N TYR A 582 21.24 -0.57 -2.24
CA TYR A 582 20.61 0.18 -1.14
C TYR A 582 20.04 1.55 -1.55
N ASN A 583 20.53 2.14 -2.62
CA ASN A 583 20.08 3.45 -3.11
C ASN A 583 19.17 3.37 -4.34
N ASN A 584 18.83 2.16 -4.79
CA ASN A 584 17.99 1.94 -5.97
C ASN A 584 16.51 1.75 -5.57
N GLY A 585 15.70 2.77 -5.78
CA GLY A 585 14.25 2.75 -5.55
C GLY A 585 13.41 2.72 -6.84
N TYR A 586 14.01 2.44 -8.00
CA TYR A 586 13.35 2.47 -9.31
C TYR A 586 13.57 1.19 -10.13
N GLU A 587 14.21 0.20 -9.56
CA GLU A 587 14.37 -1.15 -10.06
C GLU A 587 13.99 -2.11 -8.94
N TYR A 588 13.46 -3.27 -9.28
CA TYR A 588 13.02 -4.23 -8.28
C TYR A 588 13.26 -5.67 -8.74
N LEU A 589 13.32 -6.56 -7.78
CA LEU A 589 13.21 -7.98 -8.03
C LEU A 589 11.75 -8.42 -7.92
N LEU A 590 11.22 -9.07 -8.95
CA LEU A 590 9.99 -9.83 -8.89
C LEU A 590 10.37 -11.26 -8.46
N GLY A 591 9.95 -11.65 -7.27
CA GLY A 591 10.48 -12.87 -6.62
C GLY A 591 12.00 -12.77 -6.37
N ARG A 592 12.73 -13.84 -6.64
CA ARG A 592 14.18 -13.92 -6.47
C ARG A 592 14.95 -13.71 -7.79
N ASP A 593 14.37 -14.12 -8.92
CA ASP A 593 15.12 -14.39 -10.14
C ASP A 593 14.90 -13.39 -11.26
N ILE A 594 13.91 -12.50 -11.17
CA ILE A 594 13.60 -11.53 -12.23
C ILE A 594 13.89 -10.11 -11.74
N LEU A 595 14.81 -9.40 -12.40
CA LEU A 595 15.02 -7.96 -12.20
C LEU A 595 14.25 -7.18 -13.25
N VAL A 596 13.48 -6.20 -12.82
CA VAL A 596 12.65 -5.32 -13.64
C VAL A 596 13.09 -3.88 -13.49
N ALA A 597 13.36 -3.20 -14.60
CA ALA A 597 13.74 -1.79 -14.64
C ALA A 597 12.79 -0.98 -15.53
N PRO A 598 11.62 -0.53 -14.98
CA PRO A 598 10.61 0.17 -15.76
C PRO A 598 11.11 1.49 -16.35
N VAL A 599 10.59 1.88 -17.51
CA VAL A 599 10.90 3.15 -18.16
C VAL A 599 10.06 4.27 -17.53
N MET A 600 10.69 5.16 -16.79
CA MET A 600 10.08 6.19 -15.94
C MET A 600 10.12 7.61 -16.54
N ARG A 601 10.41 7.74 -17.86
CA ARG A 601 10.51 9.04 -18.53
C ARG A 601 9.73 9.04 -19.84
N PRO A 602 9.04 10.14 -20.15
CA PRO A 602 8.27 10.23 -21.38
C PRO A 602 9.16 10.07 -22.62
N LYS A 603 8.67 9.31 -23.60
CA LYS A 603 9.31 9.06 -24.89
C LYS A 603 10.71 8.44 -24.83
N ALA A 604 11.13 7.94 -23.68
CA ALA A 604 12.42 7.28 -23.56
C ALA A 604 12.38 5.89 -24.21
N THR A 605 13.38 5.59 -25.02
CA THR A 605 13.60 4.29 -25.68
C THR A 605 14.87 3.61 -25.21
N LYS A 606 15.50 4.16 -24.17
CA LYS A 606 16.67 3.61 -23.48
C LYS A 606 16.54 3.80 -21.99
N ARG A 607 17.07 2.86 -21.22
CA ARG A 607 17.10 2.90 -19.74
C ARG A 607 18.51 2.59 -19.25
N LYS A 608 19.01 3.40 -18.32
CA LYS A 608 20.20 3.07 -17.52
C LYS A 608 19.76 2.10 -16.43
N VAL A 609 20.34 0.90 -16.40
CA VAL A 609 19.99 -0.19 -15.48
C VAL A 609 21.22 -0.56 -14.66
N TYR A 610 21.04 -0.76 -13.37
CA TYR A 610 22.03 -1.33 -12.47
C TYR A 610 21.71 -2.82 -12.29
N LEU A 611 22.64 -3.69 -12.64
CA LEU A 611 22.59 -5.13 -12.39
C LEU A 611 23.51 -5.44 -11.21
N PRO A 612 22.99 -6.01 -10.11
CA PRO A 612 23.82 -6.50 -9.02
C PRO A 612 24.81 -7.57 -9.46
N ASP A 613 25.84 -7.82 -8.64
CA ASP A 613 26.90 -8.80 -8.95
C ASP A 613 26.36 -10.24 -9.01
N ASP A 614 25.90 -10.61 -10.20
CA ASP A 614 25.37 -11.94 -10.57
C ASP A 614 25.47 -12.09 -12.11
N GLU A 615 25.04 -13.21 -12.65
CA GLU A 615 24.90 -13.44 -14.08
C GLU A 615 23.43 -13.31 -14.51
N TRP A 616 23.18 -12.45 -15.50
CA TRP A 616 21.85 -12.08 -15.95
C TRP A 616 21.65 -12.35 -17.42
N ILE A 617 20.45 -12.77 -17.82
CA ILE A 617 20.02 -12.93 -19.22
C ILE A 617 18.96 -11.86 -19.50
N HIS A 618 19.22 -10.98 -20.45
CA HIS A 618 18.22 -10.00 -20.89
C HIS A 618 17.09 -10.68 -21.63
N LEU A 619 15.86 -10.52 -21.15
CA LEU A 619 14.69 -11.27 -21.61
C LEU A 619 14.49 -11.18 -23.15
N TRP A 620 14.63 -9.99 -23.73
CA TRP A 620 14.26 -9.74 -25.13
C TRP A 620 15.35 -10.15 -26.13
N SER A 621 16.61 -9.89 -25.82
CA SER A 621 17.75 -10.16 -26.73
C SER A 621 18.46 -11.47 -26.44
N GLN A 622 18.17 -12.13 -25.32
CA GLN A 622 18.87 -13.32 -24.82
C GLN A 622 20.37 -13.09 -24.57
N GLN A 623 20.83 -11.83 -24.59
CA GLN A 623 22.22 -11.49 -24.30
C GLN A 623 22.49 -11.66 -22.78
N GLU A 624 23.68 -12.21 -22.49
CA GLU A 624 24.18 -12.35 -21.12
C GLU A 624 24.86 -11.08 -20.64
N TYR A 625 24.64 -10.73 -19.38
CA TYR A 625 25.26 -9.61 -18.67
C TYR A 625 25.81 -10.08 -17.33
N LYS A 626 26.86 -9.43 -16.86
CA LYS A 626 27.37 -9.54 -15.49
C LYS A 626 26.95 -8.31 -14.69
N GLY A 627 27.21 -8.33 -13.38
CA GLY A 627 27.01 -7.16 -12.52
C GLY A 627 27.63 -5.90 -13.10
N GLY A 628 26.97 -4.76 -12.93
CA GLY A 628 27.42 -3.47 -13.48
C GLY A 628 26.27 -2.56 -13.91
N THR A 629 26.63 -1.43 -14.48
CA THR A 629 25.65 -0.45 -14.97
C THR A 629 25.68 -0.35 -16.50
N TYR A 630 24.52 -0.52 -17.11
CA TYR A 630 24.38 -0.59 -18.57
C TYR A 630 23.32 0.38 -19.07
N VAL A 631 23.42 0.80 -20.33
CA VAL A 631 22.36 1.50 -21.04
C VAL A 631 21.70 0.50 -21.97
N ILE A 632 20.48 0.14 -21.66
CA ILE A 632 19.71 -0.91 -22.37
C ILE A 632 18.67 -0.23 -23.27
N ASP A 633 18.53 -0.74 -24.49
CA ASP A 633 17.44 -0.34 -25.37
C ASP A 633 16.09 -0.79 -24.80
N ALA A 634 15.12 0.08 -24.83
CA ALA A 634 13.80 -0.13 -24.23
C ALA A 634 12.70 0.42 -25.16
N PRO A 635 12.54 -0.12 -26.37
CA PRO A 635 11.40 0.24 -27.21
C PRO A 635 10.10 -0.16 -26.54
N TYR A 636 8.95 0.38 -26.98
CA TYR A 636 7.66 -0.02 -26.42
C TYR A 636 7.44 -1.53 -26.58
N GLY A 637 6.98 -2.16 -25.50
CA GLY A 637 6.79 -3.61 -25.41
C GLY A 637 8.02 -4.40 -24.98
N GLN A 638 9.13 -3.72 -24.67
CA GLN A 638 10.40 -4.35 -24.30
C GLN A 638 11.12 -3.54 -23.21
N ILE A 639 10.46 -3.33 -22.05
CA ILE A 639 11.17 -2.74 -20.89
C ILE A 639 12.33 -3.66 -20.48
N PRO A 640 13.45 -3.12 -19.95
CA PRO A 640 14.53 -3.96 -19.47
C PRO A 640 14.07 -4.91 -18.36
N VAL A 641 14.08 -6.19 -18.67
CA VAL A 641 13.83 -7.31 -17.77
C VAL A 641 14.98 -8.30 -17.90
N PHE A 642 15.49 -8.71 -16.76
CA PHE A 642 16.61 -9.65 -16.70
C PHE A 642 16.23 -10.83 -15.82
N VAL A 643 16.57 -12.03 -16.27
CA VAL A 643 16.40 -13.26 -15.49
C VAL A 643 17.77 -13.74 -15.05
N ARG A 644 17.92 -14.14 -13.79
CA ARG A 644 19.16 -14.73 -13.29
C ARG A 644 19.51 -15.97 -14.10
N LYS A 645 20.74 -16.08 -14.56
CA LYS A 645 21.21 -17.23 -15.37
C LYS A 645 21.12 -18.53 -14.59
N ASN A 646 21.37 -18.48 -13.28
CA ASN A 646 21.32 -19.63 -12.37
C ASN A 646 19.98 -19.71 -11.61
N ALA A 647 18.87 -19.20 -12.18
CA ALA A 647 17.54 -19.34 -11.62
C ALA A 647 17.17 -20.82 -11.50
N LYS A 648 16.58 -21.21 -10.37
CA LYS A 648 16.07 -22.58 -10.18
C LYS A 648 14.75 -22.80 -10.92
N SER A 649 14.04 -21.71 -11.22
CA SER A 649 12.77 -21.74 -11.92
C SER A 649 12.99 -21.79 -13.44
N ASN A 650 12.05 -22.36 -14.19
CA ASN A 650 12.05 -22.34 -15.66
C ASN A 650 11.32 -21.10 -16.23
N VAL A 651 11.30 -20.01 -15.47
CA VAL A 651 10.52 -18.79 -15.80
C VAL A 651 10.99 -18.15 -17.12
N LEU A 652 12.28 -18.21 -17.43
CA LEU A 652 12.80 -17.71 -18.71
C LEU A 652 12.17 -18.45 -19.89
N GLU A 653 12.15 -19.78 -19.87
CA GLU A 653 11.56 -20.60 -20.92
C GLU A 653 10.04 -20.34 -21.07
N GLN A 654 9.36 -20.09 -19.95
CA GLN A 654 7.93 -19.76 -19.98
C GLN A 654 7.67 -18.41 -20.65
N LEU A 655 8.45 -17.38 -20.29
CA LEU A 655 8.35 -16.04 -20.90
C LEU A 655 8.69 -16.04 -22.39
N LEU A 656 9.71 -16.80 -22.80
CA LEU A 656 10.14 -16.88 -24.20
C LEU A 656 9.09 -17.45 -25.15
N LYS A 657 8.09 -18.17 -24.65
CA LYS A 657 6.97 -18.67 -25.46
C LYS A 657 5.95 -17.59 -25.82
N GLU A 658 5.94 -16.47 -25.09
CA GLU A 658 4.95 -15.39 -25.25
C GLU A 658 5.52 -14.10 -25.86
N ILE A 659 6.82 -14.01 -26.06
CA ILE A 659 7.52 -12.88 -26.68
C ILE A 659 8.03 -13.21 -28.10
#